data_a74241b9f5aad543c3530e0a88acd76c
#
_entry.id   a74241b9f5aad543c3530e0a88acd76c
#
_cell.length_a   1.000
_cell.length_b   1.000
_cell.length_c   1.000
_cell.angle_alpha   90.00
_cell.angle_beta   90.00
_cell.angle_gamma   90.00
#
_symmetry.space_group_name_H-M   'P 1'
#
loop_
_entity.id
_entity.type
_entity.pdbx_description
1 polymer ?
#
loop_
_entity_poly.entity_id
_entity_poly.type
_entity_poly.pdbx_seq_one_letter_code
_entity_poly.pdbx_strand_id
1 'polypeptide(L)'
;MRLAALLALVVAWPLGTARAQSPDAGVSETGATAAPAELEPPLPLVPTTVPYPAGAPPHDQPVVVRVKISVAADGTVAKVELLSHSLPNFDEAVVNAARAFTFQPARYGGQPVPVEIAFTHTFQPPPPPPEPTVDAGPPLNSALRGRLLEMGTRLPVAGATVAALIDGRHYTAESDAKGHFRLPVPSGAARITVHAAGYTAFLQQELLAPQQELAVSYYIERESYDPYEIVIVGEQRREEVSRITLRGAEIKEIPGTFGDPFRVIQALPGTASIAALIPFPVVRGASPNSTGFLLDGTRVPLLYHLLIGSSVIHPEFIDEIQFYPGGAPVIYGGYTGGIVDGRTHRAGSDEHLIDLDANLLQAGGLVRQPIPFLGATLTAAGRYGYPGLILSLATSQLSLSYWDYQLRLDGGNPRNGWTVSFFGAGDELDTPAANAPAGSSNPPLAPALILDFHRADLRAYHGSGGFDGLYRLVLGYDHTDSSGSNVETWVAEPSLRWHYKAGERLTLVWGVEGSFHDYVQGAPSSTIGGNNFSLSTFTQDLHALYQGSALAEVLWRPTSRWLIRPGVRADVYYDKTTTKSGADPRLTMRYKLTTRDLAGVPADSDDSAVWLKAAVGLYHQPPRFVLPLPGLDTMPLKYGLQQSIQTSLGAEIPLSQYFSATVEGYFAYMDPTIFDLTVNSQDLNTVGQTTLIRGSTAPGQSTAQDILNRLDAPHTGRAYGLETLIRRQAKSGLYGWLSYTLSRSERYQNGAWAPYDFDRTHLVNLVGGLRLPRNWDVGVRFQYQSGKPATTTYGYNTARTNGYDRVDIRVDKRAVYRGWLLDFYVDIMNAALLPEEVTPGVNIRYVLPTLGLRARF
;
A
#
# COMPACT_ATOMS: atom_id res chain seq x y z
N MET A 1 0.44 12.83 36.71
CA MET A 1 0.68 14.28 36.84
C MET A 1 1.81 14.83 35.92
N ARG A 2 2.64 14.01 35.28
CA ARG A 2 3.73 14.50 34.37
C ARG A 2 3.30 14.69 32.91
N LEU A 3 2.17 14.12 32.50
CA LEU A 3 1.62 14.28 31.15
C LEU A 3 0.87 15.60 30.92
N ALA A 4 0.36 16.22 31.98
CA ALA A 4 -0.36 17.50 31.90
C ALA A 4 0.53 18.72 31.61
N ALA A 5 1.84 18.60 31.84
CA ALA A 5 2.80 19.68 31.58
C ALA A 5 3.28 19.75 30.13
N LEU A 6 3.21 18.64 29.40
CA LEU A 6 3.58 18.61 27.97
C LEU A 6 2.44 19.06 27.04
N LEU A 7 1.18 18.93 27.48
CA LEU A 7 0.02 19.42 26.72
C LEU A 7 -0.13 20.95 26.77
N ALA A 8 0.44 21.61 27.78
CA ALA A 8 0.33 23.07 27.94
C ALA A 8 1.26 23.88 26.99
N LEU A 9 2.26 23.25 26.39
CA LEU A 9 3.23 23.93 25.50
C LEU A 9 2.80 23.97 24.03
N VAL A 10 1.77 23.21 23.63
CA VAL A 10 1.30 23.13 22.23
C VAL A 10 0.07 24.02 21.98
N VAL A 11 -0.57 24.56 23.02
CA VAL A 11 -1.86 25.31 22.90
C VAL A 11 -1.69 26.84 22.88
N ALA A 12 -0.49 27.36 23.01
CA ALA A 12 -0.26 28.82 23.07
C ALA A 12 0.32 29.39 21.76
N TRP A 13 -0.45 29.31 20.67
CA TRP A 13 -0.19 30.14 19.49
C TRP A 13 -1.47 30.92 19.16
N PRO A 14 -1.41 32.25 19.01
CA PRO A 14 -2.61 33.06 18.78
C PRO A 14 -3.11 32.90 17.35
N LEU A 15 -4.40 32.61 17.24
CA LEU A 15 -5.17 32.70 16.01
C LEU A 15 -5.28 34.18 15.60
N GLY A 16 -4.36 34.66 14.80
CA GLY A 16 -4.43 35.94 14.16
C GLY A 16 -5.42 35.90 12.99
N THR A 17 -6.55 36.58 13.15
CA THR A 17 -7.50 36.84 12.08
C THR A 17 -6.89 37.83 11.09
N ALA A 18 -6.49 37.37 9.91
CA ALA A 18 -6.14 38.26 8.79
C ALA A 18 -7.28 38.28 7.78
N ARG A 19 -7.88 39.47 7.66
CA ARG A 19 -8.91 39.86 6.70
C ARG A 19 -8.30 39.96 5.30
N ALA A 20 -8.99 39.37 4.33
CA ALA A 20 -8.63 39.37 2.94
C ALA A 20 -8.57 40.78 2.36
N GLN A 21 -7.51 41.12 1.69
CA GLN A 21 -7.48 42.09 0.59
C GLN A 21 -6.71 41.44 -0.56
N SER A 22 -7.40 41.30 -1.68
CA SER A 22 -6.77 41.00 -2.97
C SER A 22 -6.02 42.22 -3.48
N PRO A 23 -4.91 42.03 -4.15
CA PRO A 23 -4.77 42.58 -5.47
C PRO A 23 -4.25 41.57 -6.50
N ASP A 24 -4.59 41.86 -7.72
CA ASP A 24 -4.28 41.22 -8.97
C ASP A 24 -2.82 40.99 -9.28
N ALA A 25 -2.66 39.95 -10.16
CA ALA A 25 -1.63 39.79 -11.17
C ALA A 25 -0.26 39.25 -10.79
N GLY A 26 0.09 38.16 -11.45
CA GLY A 26 1.48 37.73 -11.67
C GLY A 26 1.70 36.24 -11.59
N VAL A 27 1.64 35.63 -12.74
CA VAL A 27 2.11 34.29 -13.08
C VAL A 27 3.47 34.00 -12.45
N SER A 28 3.61 32.87 -11.76
CA SER A 28 4.71 31.94 -12.02
C SER A 28 4.53 30.62 -11.28
N GLU A 29 4.65 29.56 -12.03
CA GLU A 29 4.70 28.16 -11.61
C GLU A 29 5.79 27.91 -10.59
N THR A 30 5.56 26.98 -9.68
CA THR A 30 6.38 25.80 -9.46
C THR A 30 6.27 25.22 -8.06
N GLY A 31 5.88 24.06 -7.99
CA GLY A 31 6.40 22.83 -7.45
C GLY A 31 6.68 22.65 -5.96
N ALA A 32 5.88 21.82 -5.36
CA ALA A 32 6.10 21.36 -4.01
C ALA A 32 5.95 19.86 -3.88
N THR A 33 6.72 19.31 -3.02
CA THR A 33 6.59 17.93 -2.61
C THR A 33 6.24 17.88 -1.14
N ALA A 34 5.07 17.33 -0.74
CA ALA A 34 4.96 16.56 0.49
C ALA A 34 3.60 16.17 0.90
N ALA A 35 3.01 15.36 0.81
CA ALA A 35 2.01 14.40 1.22
C ALA A 35 1.94 13.41 0.08
N PRO A 36 1.47 12.22 0.22
CA PRO A 36 1.25 11.36 -0.93
C PRO A 36 0.40 12.17 -1.89
N ALA A 37 1.02 12.56 -2.99
CA ALA A 37 0.40 13.46 -3.93
C ALA A 37 -0.69 12.66 -4.64
N GLU A 38 -1.94 12.99 -4.37
CA GLU A 38 -3.08 12.49 -5.11
C GLU A 38 -3.05 13.10 -6.49
N LEU A 39 -3.20 12.28 -7.53
CA LEU A 39 -3.32 12.75 -8.88
C LEU A 39 -4.78 13.15 -9.14
N GLU A 40 -5.05 14.44 -9.19
CA GLU A 40 -6.33 14.97 -9.66
C GLU A 40 -6.37 14.88 -11.20
N PRO A 41 -7.36 14.21 -11.78
CA PRO A 41 -7.47 14.08 -13.23
C PRO A 41 -7.75 15.43 -13.91
N PRO A 42 -7.36 15.58 -15.19
CA PRO A 42 -7.70 16.78 -15.95
C PRO A 42 -9.22 16.82 -16.18
N LEU A 43 -9.85 17.94 -15.90
CA LEU A 43 -11.27 18.16 -16.14
C LEU A 43 -11.45 19.02 -17.40
N PRO A 44 -12.33 18.64 -18.34
CA PRO A 44 -12.59 19.46 -19.51
C PRO A 44 -13.23 20.80 -19.11
N LEU A 45 -12.68 21.91 -19.57
CA LEU A 45 -13.20 23.26 -19.33
C LEU A 45 -14.35 23.62 -20.27
N VAL A 46 -14.45 22.93 -21.39
CA VAL A 46 -15.53 23.05 -22.37
C VAL A 46 -16.06 21.66 -22.72
N PRO A 47 -17.32 21.56 -23.16
CA PRO A 47 -17.86 20.26 -23.60
C PRO A 47 -16.94 19.63 -24.67
N THR A 48 -16.53 18.38 -24.47
CA THR A 48 -15.71 17.61 -25.40
C THR A 48 -16.56 17.05 -26.54
N THR A 49 -17.27 17.94 -27.27
CA THR A 49 -18.14 17.57 -28.36
C THR A 49 -17.33 17.40 -29.65
N VAL A 50 -17.58 16.32 -30.37
CA VAL A 50 -17.03 16.06 -31.69
C VAL A 50 -18.13 16.25 -32.70
N PRO A 51 -18.00 17.19 -33.66
CA PRO A 51 -19.02 17.37 -34.70
C PRO A 51 -19.01 16.18 -35.66
N TYR A 52 -20.20 15.79 -36.11
CA TYR A 52 -20.34 14.76 -37.11
C TYR A 52 -19.65 15.21 -38.41
N PRO A 53 -18.77 14.41 -39.03
CA PRO A 53 -18.00 14.85 -40.18
C PRO A 53 -18.88 15.08 -41.41
N ALA A 54 -18.73 16.27 -42.04
CA ALA A 54 -19.44 16.61 -43.26
C ALA A 54 -18.98 15.69 -44.38
N GLY A 55 -19.95 15.07 -45.10
CA GLY A 55 -19.64 14.15 -46.19
C GLY A 55 -19.17 12.76 -45.74
N ALA A 56 -19.44 12.40 -44.49
CA ALA A 56 -19.18 11.02 -44.05
C ALA A 56 -20.02 10.00 -44.85
N PRO A 57 -19.46 8.83 -45.19
CA PRO A 57 -20.22 7.79 -45.86
C PRO A 57 -21.36 7.29 -44.98
N PRO A 58 -22.51 6.91 -45.57
CA PRO A 58 -23.62 6.33 -44.81
C PRO A 58 -23.14 5.06 -44.07
N HIS A 59 -23.56 4.91 -42.81
CA HIS A 59 -23.26 3.71 -42.03
C HIS A 59 -24.44 3.35 -41.17
N ASP A 60 -24.69 2.05 -41.01
CA ASP A 60 -25.83 1.49 -40.28
C ASP A 60 -25.45 1.07 -38.82
N GLN A 61 -24.15 1.07 -38.51
CA GLN A 61 -23.65 0.71 -37.19
C GLN A 61 -22.87 1.87 -36.56
N PRO A 62 -22.84 2.01 -35.22
CA PRO A 62 -22.06 3.04 -34.55
C PRO A 62 -20.58 2.95 -34.92
N VAL A 63 -19.98 4.07 -35.30
CA VAL A 63 -18.53 4.17 -35.57
C VAL A 63 -17.82 4.66 -34.30
N VAL A 64 -16.97 3.82 -33.74
CA VAL A 64 -16.20 4.10 -32.54
C VAL A 64 -14.78 4.49 -32.87
N VAL A 65 -14.37 5.69 -32.50
CA VAL A 65 -13.01 6.20 -32.65
C VAL A 65 -12.39 6.40 -31.29
N ARG A 66 -11.20 5.86 -31.10
CA ARG A 66 -10.44 5.99 -29.84
C ARG A 66 -9.15 6.76 -30.11
N VAL A 67 -8.94 7.81 -29.32
CA VAL A 67 -7.71 8.63 -29.39
C VAL A 67 -7.09 8.73 -28.00
N LYS A 68 -5.78 8.85 -27.98
CA LYS A 68 -4.99 9.21 -26.80
C LYS A 68 -4.68 10.70 -26.88
N ILE A 69 -5.01 11.43 -25.85
CA ILE A 69 -4.82 12.88 -25.74
C ILE A 69 -3.74 13.14 -24.68
N SER A 70 -2.65 13.76 -25.08
CA SER A 70 -1.63 14.24 -24.16
C SER A 70 -2.00 15.66 -23.72
N VAL A 71 -2.36 15.84 -22.46
CA VAL A 71 -2.70 17.14 -21.86
C VAL A 71 -1.46 17.70 -21.17
N ALA A 72 -1.03 18.89 -21.56
CA ALA A 72 0.11 19.56 -20.98
C ALA A 72 -0.21 20.10 -19.56
N ALA A 73 0.82 20.47 -18.83
CA ALA A 73 0.66 21.01 -17.47
C ALA A 73 -0.12 22.35 -17.41
N ASP A 74 -0.31 23.02 -18.51
CA ASP A 74 -1.15 24.24 -18.66
C ASP A 74 -2.61 23.93 -19.01
N GLY A 75 -2.95 22.63 -19.18
CA GLY A 75 -4.30 22.17 -19.57
C GLY A 75 -4.57 22.18 -21.06
N THR A 76 -3.59 22.53 -21.90
CA THR A 76 -3.73 22.46 -23.37
C THR A 76 -3.42 21.07 -23.88
N VAL A 77 -3.99 20.73 -25.04
CA VAL A 77 -3.70 19.45 -25.71
C VAL A 77 -2.40 19.55 -26.49
N ALA A 78 -1.37 18.89 -26.00
CA ALA A 78 -0.05 18.86 -26.63
C ALA A 78 0.00 17.92 -27.85
N LYS A 79 -0.69 16.76 -27.77
CA LYS A 79 -0.69 15.74 -28.80
C LYS A 79 -1.97 14.92 -28.78
N VAL A 80 -2.41 14.47 -29.96
CA VAL A 80 -3.53 13.52 -30.11
C VAL A 80 -3.06 12.40 -31.02
N GLU A 81 -3.15 11.16 -30.55
CA GLU A 81 -2.79 9.95 -31.28
C GLU A 81 -4.00 9.03 -31.44
N LEU A 82 -4.17 8.45 -32.62
CA LEU A 82 -5.25 7.51 -32.88
C LEU A 82 -4.89 6.13 -32.29
N LEU A 83 -5.73 5.57 -31.44
CA LEU A 83 -5.54 4.25 -30.81
C LEU A 83 -6.19 3.12 -31.63
N SER A 84 -7.24 3.44 -32.40
CA SER A 84 -7.89 2.49 -33.30
C SER A 84 -8.34 3.21 -34.54
N HIS A 85 -8.05 2.63 -35.71
CA HIS A 85 -8.55 3.13 -36.99
C HIS A 85 -9.98 2.66 -37.20
N SER A 86 -10.86 3.59 -37.62
CA SER A 86 -12.20 3.31 -38.05
C SER A 86 -12.39 3.72 -39.54
N LEU A 87 -13.21 4.70 -39.80
CA LEU A 87 -13.33 5.31 -41.13
C LEU A 87 -12.57 6.64 -41.16
N PRO A 88 -11.76 6.95 -42.19
CA PRO A 88 -10.84 8.09 -42.21
C PRO A 88 -11.49 9.44 -41.85
N ASN A 89 -12.70 9.70 -42.32
CA ASN A 89 -13.42 10.95 -42.05
C ASN A 89 -13.80 11.09 -40.57
N PHE A 90 -14.14 9.98 -39.89
CA PHE A 90 -14.49 9.94 -38.49
C PHE A 90 -13.24 10.01 -37.62
N ASP A 91 -12.18 9.33 -38.01
CA ASP A 91 -10.87 9.40 -37.36
C ASP A 91 -10.34 10.84 -37.33
N GLU A 92 -10.39 11.51 -38.48
CA GLU A 92 -9.95 12.89 -38.63
C GLU A 92 -10.83 13.88 -37.84
N ALA A 93 -12.14 13.67 -37.78
CA ALA A 93 -13.07 14.50 -37.04
C ALA A 93 -12.75 14.45 -35.53
N VAL A 94 -12.51 13.26 -34.99
CA VAL A 94 -12.18 13.08 -33.55
C VAL A 94 -10.81 13.67 -33.25
N VAL A 95 -9.80 13.43 -34.10
CA VAL A 95 -8.45 13.98 -33.88
C VAL A 95 -8.47 15.51 -33.92
N ASN A 96 -9.19 16.12 -34.85
CA ASN A 96 -9.26 17.57 -35.00
C ASN A 96 -10.05 18.20 -33.83
N ALA A 97 -11.16 17.59 -33.41
CA ALA A 97 -11.90 18.06 -32.25
C ALA A 97 -11.08 17.93 -30.96
N ALA A 98 -10.40 16.80 -30.76
CA ALA A 98 -9.60 16.55 -29.57
C ALA A 98 -8.42 17.53 -29.43
N ARG A 99 -7.85 18.01 -30.52
CA ARG A 99 -6.81 19.05 -30.51
C ARG A 99 -7.29 20.42 -29.99
N ALA A 100 -8.58 20.68 -30.11
CA ALA A 100 -9.20 21.93 -29.65
C ALA A 100 -9.71 21.85 -28.21
N PHE A 101 -9.67 20.70 -27.56
CA PHE A 101 -10.09 20.55 -26.16
C PHE A 101 -9.16 21.32 -25.24
N THR A 102 -9.73 21.85 -24.18
CA THR A 102 -8.99 22.51 -23.10
C THR A 102 -9.44 21.90 -21.78
N PHE A 103 -8.47 21.68 -20.91
CA PHE A 103 -8.69 21.01 -19.64
C PHE A 103 -8.22 21.91 -18.50
N GLN A 104 -8.84 21.77 -17.35
CA GLN A 104 -8.19 22.12 -16.10
C GLN A 104 -7.02 21.12 -15.96
N PRO A 105 -5.78 21.59 -15.76
CA PRO A 105 -4.62 20.71 -15.69
C PRO A 105 -4.80 19.62 -14.62
N ALA A 106 -4.35 18.43 -14.95
CA ALA A 106 -4.19 17.38 -13.94
C ALA A 106 -3.21 17.88 -12.88
N ARG A 107 -3.45 17.53 -11.63
CA ARG A 107 -2.61 17.95 -10.51
C ARG A 107 -2.09 16.76 -9.74
N TYR A 108 -0.83 16.79 -9.41
CA TYR A 108 -0.20 15.82 -8.53
C TYR A 108 0.45 16.57 -7.36
N GLY A 109 -0.05 16.33 -6.15
CA GLY A 109 0.37 17.13 -4.99
C GLY A 109 0.08 18.62 -5.13
N GLY A 110 -1.03 18.97 -5.79
CA GLY A 110 -1.42 20.36 -6.05
C GLY A 110 -0.68 21.04 -7.20
N GLN A 111 0.33 20.40 -7.83
CA GLN A 111 1.07 20.91 -8.97
C GLN A 111 0.47 20.43 -10.29
N PRO A 112 0.34 21.28 -11.29
CA PRO A 112 -0.10 20.88 -12.61
C PRO A 112 0.95 19.95 -13.24
N VAL A 113 0.51 18.77 -13.69
CA VAL A 113 1.36 17.78 -14.34
C VAL A 113 0.78 17.41 -15.71
N PRO A 114 1.62 17.14 -16.71
CA PRO A 114 1.14 16.61 -17.97
C PRO A 114 0.62 15.19 -17.78
N VAL A 115 -0.48 14.86 -18.47
CA VAL A 115 -1.10 13.54 -18.39
C VAL A 115 -1.55 13.08 -19.78
N GLU A 116 -1.65 11.79 -19.97
CA GLU A 116 -2.28 11.19 -21.12
C GLU A 116 -3.64 10.59 -20.72
N ILE A 117 -4.65 10.92 -21.50
CA ILE A 117 -6.00 10.39 -21.32
C ILE A 117 -6.47 9.67 -22.59
N ALA A 118 -7.19 8.56 -22.43
CA ALA A 118 -7.88 7.93 -23.54
C ALA A 118 -9.25 8.58 -23.72
N PHE A 119 -9.54 9.07 -24.90
CA PHE A 119 -10.84 9.61 -25.29
C PHE A 119 -11.47 8.71 -26.32
N THR A 120 -12.72 8.28 -26.08
CA THR A 120 -13.50 7.48 -27.01
C THR A 120 -14.71 8.27 -27.44
N HIS A 121 -14.92 8.39 -28.73
CA HIS A 121 -16.13 8.99 -29.31
C HIS A 121 -16.85 8.00 -30.21
N THR A 122 -18.17 7.89 -30.04
CA THR A 122 -19.01 7.03 -30.85
C THR A 122 -19.97 7.88 -31.68
N PHE A 123 -19.83 7.81 -32.99
CA PHE A 123 -20.76 8.42 -33.93
C PHE A 123 -21.93 7.47 -34.16
N GLN A 124 -23.13 7.89 -33.83
CA GLN A 124 -24.34 7.15 -34.15
C GLN A 124 -24.70 7.36 -35.61
N PRO A 125 -25.36 6.38 -36.26
CA PRO A 125 -25.93 6.58 -37.60
C PRO A 125 -26.80 7.83 -37.63
N PRO A 126 -26.74 8.66 -38.69
CA PRO A 126 -27.62 9.81 -38.80
C PRO A 126 -29.08 9.36 -38.74
N PRO A 127 -29.96 10.07 -38.02
CA PRO A 127 -31.37 9.77 -38.01
C PRO A 127 -31.90 9.87 -39.46
N PRO A 128 -32.86 9.03 -39.87
CA PRO A 128 -33.49 9.15 -41.15
C PRO A 128 -34.04 10.57 -41.35
N PRO A 129 -33.95 11.15 -42.59
CA PRO A 129 -34.39 12.51 -42.81
C PRO A 129 -35.86 12.67 -42.42
N PRO A 130 -36.24 13.76 -41.71
CA PRO A 130 -37.61 13.97 -41.27
C PRO A 130 -38.50 14.14 -42.50
N GLU A 131 -39.55 13.32 -42.58
CA GLU A 131 -40.67 13.60 -43.51
C GLU A 131 -41.36 14.90 -43.05
N PRO A 132 -41.69 15.80 -43.97
CA PRO A 132 -42.32 17.06 -43.61
C PRO A 132 -43.83 16.88 -43.33
N THR A 133 -44.15 16.67 -42.06
CA THR A 133 -45.52 16.85 -41.58
C THR A 133 -45.51 17.68 -40.30
N VAL A 134 -46.01 18.90 -40.44
CA VAL A 134 -46.35 19.75 -39.27
C VAL A 134 -47.59 19.13 -38.63
N ASP A 135 -47.32 18.21 -37.71
CA ASP A 135 -48.35 17.76 -36.74
C ASP A 135 -47.91 18.25 -35.36
N ALA A 136 -48.73 19.15 -34.79
CA ALA A 136 -48.54 19.62 -33.41
C ALA A 136 -48.68 18.39 -32.49
N GLY A 137 -47.55 17.81 -32.09
CA GLY A 137 -47.47 16.62 -31.24
C GLY A 137 -48.37 16.73 -30.00
N PRO A 138 -48.68 15.63 -29.33
CA PRO A 138 -49.46 15.64 -28.10
C PRO A 138 -48.81 16.58 -27.07
N PRO A 139 -49.64 17.32 -26.29
CA PRO A 139 -49.13 18.28 -25.33
C PRO A 139 -48.19 17.59 -24.33
N LEU A 140 -47.00 18.17 -24.11
CA LEU A 140 -46.06 17.70 -23.10
C LEU A 140 -46.60 18.06 -21.72
N ASN A 141 -47.56 17.28 -21.25
CA ASN A 141 -48.30 17.53 -20.02
C ASN A 141 -47.78 16.75 -18.80
N SER A 142 -46.70 15.99 -18.97
CA SER A 142 -46.05 15.19 -17.92
C SER A 142 -44.53 15.31 -18.03
N ALA A 143 -43.79 14.90 -17.02
CA ALA A 143 -42.33 14.87 -17.07
C ALA A 143 -41.78 13.67 -16.29
N LEU A 144 -40.68 13.12 -16.80
CA LEU A 144 -39.84 12.19 -16.09
C LEU A 144 -38.70 12.99 -15.50
N ARG A 145 -38.59 13.02 -14.19
CA ARG A 145 -37.46 13.63 -13.47
C ARG A 145 -36.69 12.54 -12.76
N GLY A 146 -35.38 12.50 -12.92
CA GLY A 146 -34.65 11.43 -12.33
C GLY A 146 -33.18 11.71 -12.07
N ARG A 147 -32.51 10.68 -11.53
CA ARG A 147 -31.08 10.64 -11.34
C ARG A 147 -30.54 9.35 -11.94
N LEU A 148 -29.49 9.48 -12.75
CA LEU A 148 -28.73 8.37 -13.30
C LEU A 148 -27.55 8.08 -12.40
N LEU A 149 -27.47 6.87 -11.94
CA LEU A 149 -26.43 6.38 -11.05
C LEU A 149 -25.78 5.14 -11.66
N GLU A 150 -24.48 5.00 -11.48
CA GLU A 150 -23.78 3.78 -11.81
C GLU A 150 -24.25 2.66 -10.89
N MET A 151 -24.55 1.50 -11.45
CA MET A 151 -24.87 0.31 -10.67
C MET A 151 -23.65 -0.12 -9.87
N GLY A 152 -23.80 -0.39 -8.59
CA GLY A 152 -22.74 -0.81 -7.68
C GLY A 152 -22.08 0.34 -6.94
N THR A 153 -21.51 1.31 -7.61
CA THR A 153 -20.77 2.44 -7.00
C THR A 153 -21.67 3.60 -6.57
N ARG A 154 -22.87 3.72 -7.17
CA ARG A 154 -23.79 4.85 -7.03
C ARG A 154 -23.22 6.21 -7.48
N LEU A 155 -22.12 6.20 -8.21
CA LEU A 155 -21.58 7.42 -8.78
C LEU A 155 -22.56 8.04 -9.78
N PRO A 156 -22.71 9.37 -9.82
CA PRO A 156 -23.57 10.02 -10.78
C PRO A 156 -23.03 9.84 -12.20
N VAL A 157 -23.88 9.50 -13.16
CA VAL A 157 -23.50 9.39 -14.57
C VAL A 157 -23.91 10.66 -15.30
N ALA A 158 -22.92 11.45 -15.69
CA ALA A 158 -23.09 12.71 -16.41
C ALA A 158 -23.06 12.49 -17.95
N GLY A 159 -23.74 13.37 -18.70
CA GLY A 159 -23.70 13.36 -20.16
C GLY A 159 -24.39 12.14 -20.80
N ALA A 160 -25.18 11.39 -20.03
CA ALA A 160 -25.94 10.28 -20.56
C ALA A 160 -27.23 10.75 -21.23
N THR A 161 -27.56 10.19 -22.39
CA THR A 161 -28.80 10.45 -23.11
C THR A 161 -29.93 9.57 -22.57
N VAL A 162 -30.93 10.15 -21.99
CA VAL A 162 -32.20 9.51 -21.60
C VAL A 162 -33.20 9.71 -22.70
N ALA A 163 -33.68 8.64 -23.31
CA ALA A 163 -34.68 8.68 -24.36
C ALA A 163 -35.98 7.99 -23.90
N ALA A 164 -37.11 8.58 -24.18
CA ALA A 164 -38.42 7.98 -23.99
C ALA A 164 -39.11 7.80 -25.33
N LEU A 165 -39.58 6.58 -25.59
CA LEU A 165 -40.46 6.28 -26.73
C LEU A 165 -41.89 6.16 -26.23
N ILE A 166 -42.78 7.08 -26.68
CA ILE A 166 -44.19 7.12 -26.35
C ILE A 166 -44.97 7.28 -27.66
N ASP A 167 -45.92 6.40 -27.92
CA ASP A 167 -46.77 6.40 -29.13
C ASP A 167 -45.94 6.58 -30.44
N GLY A 168 -44.81 5.90 -30.55
CA GLY A 168 -43.91 5.95 -31.71
C GLY A 168 -43.03 7.18 -31.82
N ARG A 169 -43.07 8.13 -30.87
CA ARG A 169 -42.27 9.35 -30.87
C ARG A 169 -41.18 9.29 -29.81
N HIS A 170 -39.98 9.84 -30.16
CA HIS A 170 -38.82 9.91 -29.29
C HIS A 170 -38.70 11.29 -28.63
N TYR A 171 -38.47 11.27 -27.32
CA TYR A 171 -38.16 12.42 -26.48
C TYR A 171 -36.83 12.18 -25.81
N THR A 172 -35.94 13.14 -25.76
CA THR A 172 -34.60 12.99 -25.19
C THR A 172 -34.22 14.09 -24.22
N ALA A 173 -33.44 13.76 -23.22
CA ALA A 173 -32.77 14.69 -22.31
C ALA A 173 -31.38 14.14 -21.95
N GLU A 174 -30.47 15.02 -21.57
CA GLU A 174 -29.14 14.65 -21.06
C GLU A 174 -29.08 14.82 -19.54
N SER A 175 -28.27 13.97 -18.89
CA SER A 175 -27.98 14.08 -17.48
C SER A 175 -26.90 15.11 -17.19
N ASP A 176 -27.06 15.88 -16.11
CA ASP A 176 -26.08 16.86 -15.64
C ASP A 176 -24.88 16.20 -14.92
N ALA A 177 -23.91 17.02 -14.46
CA ALA A 177 -22.73 16.56 -13.73
C ALA A 177 -23.03 15.79 -12.43
N LYS A 178 -24.25 15.93 -11.89
CA LYS A 178 -24.74 15.21 -10.71
C LYS A 178 -25.64 14.02 -11.07
N GLY A 179 -25.74 13.70 -12.37
CA GLY A 179 -26.59 12.64 -12.91
C GLY A 179 -28.07 12.99 -12.96
N HIS A 180 -28.49 14.23 -12.67
CA HIS A 180 -29.90 14.60 -12.72
C HIS A 180 -30.33 14.86 -14.16
N PHE A 181 -31.55 14.44 -14.49
CA PHE A 181 -32.20 14.75 -15.76
C PHE A 181 -33.65 15.11 -15.56
N ARG A 182 -34.22 15.85 -16.51
CA ARG A 182 -35.63 16.15 -16.59
C ARG A 182 -36.06 16.05 -18.05
N LEU A 183 -36.99 15.13 -18.34
CA LEU A 183 -37.47 14.82 -19.66
C LEU A 183 -38.97 15.13 -19.74
N PRO A 184 -39.37 16.28 -20.32
CA PRO A 184 -40.81 16.57 -20.60
C PRO A 184 -41.32 15.60 -21.64
N VAL A 185 -42.48 15.00 -21.37
CA VAL A 185 -43.11 13.99 -22.24
C VAL A 185 -44.64 14.08 -22.15
N PRO A 186 -45.38 13.56 -23.11
CA PRO A 186 -46.80 13.35 -22.96
C PRO A 186 -47.09 12.24 -21.93
N SER A 187 -48.30 12.18 -21.41
CA SER A 187 -48.76 11.04 -20.59
C SER A 187 -48.93 9.79 -21.44
N GLY A 188 -48.65 8.64 -20.83
CA GLY A 188 -48.78 7.35 -21.52
C GLY A 188 -47.73 6.32 -21.06
N ALA A 189 -47.71 5.16 -21.72
CA ALA A 189 -46.68 4.15 -21.50
C ALA A 189 -45.40 4.55 -22.22
N ALA A 190 -44.37 4.80 -21.46
CA ALA A 190 -43.04 5.22 -21.95
C ALA A 190 -42.05 4.06 -21.90
N ARG A 191 -41.39 3.77 -23.00
CA ARG A 191 -40.23 2.92 -23.05
C ARG A 191 -38.98 3.79 -22.93
N ILE A 192 -38.39 3.74 -21.75
CA ILE A 192 -37.18 4.52 -21.44
C ILE A 192 -35.94 3.74 -21.83
N THR A 193 -35.07 4.38 -22.58
CA THR A 193 -33.71 3.89 -22.89
C THR A 193 -32.71 4.91 -22.40
N VAL A 194 -31.61 4.42 -21.80
CA VAL A 194 -30.47 5.27 -21.42
C VAL A 194 -29.24 4.78 -22.13
N HIS A 195 -28.53 5.72 -22.75
CA HIS A 195 -27.25 5.48 -23.41
C HIS A 195 -26.18 6.39 -22.82
N ALA A 196 -25.12 5.79 -22.33
CA ALA A 196 -23.92 6.49 -21.86
C ALA A 196 -22.67 5.75 -22.35
N ALA A 197 -21.61 6.48 -22.65
CA ALA A 197 -20.35 5.87 -23.11
C ALA A 197 -19.76 4.98 -22.01
N GLY A 198 -19.41 3.73 -22.34
CA GLY A 198 -18.87 2.73 -21.38
C GLY A 198 -19.91 2.04 -20.52
N TYR A 199 -21.21 2.23 -20.81
CA TYR A 199 -22.32 1.57 -20.08
C TYR A 199 -23.17 0.74 -21.01
N THR A 200 -23.68 -0.38 -20.51
CA THR A 200 -24.68 -1.19 -21.23
C THR A 200 -25.97 -0.40 -21.38
N ALA A 201 -26.64 -0.57 -22.54
CA ALA A 201 -27.92 0.09 -22.78
C ALA A 201 -28.94 -0.31 -21.71
N PHE A 202 -29.47 0.67 -20.98
CA PHE A 202 -30.50 0.46 -19.97
C PHE A 202 -31.88 0.57 -20.64
N LEU A 203 -32.78 -0.31 -20.27
CA LEU A 203 -34.17 -0.33 -20.78
C LEU A 203 -35.15 -0.49 -19.61
N GLN A 204 -36.13 0.39 -19.52
CA GLN A 204 -37.19 0.36 -18.52
C GLN A 204 -38.52 0.80 -19.13
N GLN A 205 -39.64 0.27 -18.63
CA GLN A 205 -40.96 0.75 -18.95
C GLN A 205 -41.54 1.53 -17.80
N GLU A 206 -42.08 2.73 -18.08
CA GLU A 206 -42.72 3.59 -17.11
C GLU A 206 -44.11 3.96 -17.60
N LEU A 207 -45.03 4.19 -16.67
CA LEU A 207 -46.37 4.68 -16.95
C LEU A 207 -46.53 6.09 -16.37
N LEU A 208 -46.73 7.09 -17.23
CA LEU A 208 -46.90 8.47 -16.79
C LEU A 208 -48.39 8.88 -16.88
N ALA A 209 -48.94 9.27 -15.72
CA ALA A 209 -50.29 9.85 -15.70
C ALA A 209 -50.27 11.30 -16.19
N PRO A 210 -51.42 11.84 -16.67
CA PRO A 210 -51.53 13.24 -17.06
C PRO A 210 -51.16 14.18 -15.91
N GLN A 211 -50.36 15.22 -16.20
CA GLN A 211 -49.86 16.22 -15.25
C GLN A 211 -48.99 15.64 -14.14
N GLN A 212 -48.40 14.45 -14.33
CA GLN A 212 -47.54 13.83 -13.38
C GLN A 212 -46.05 14.19 -13.66
N GLU A 213 -45.33 14.59 -12.64
CA GLU A 213 -43.85 14.55 -12.63
C GLU A 213 -43.43 13.28 -11.90
N LEU A 214 -43.07 12.25 -12.69
CA LEU A 214 -42.64 10.96 -12.14
C LEU A 214 -41.16 11.05 -11.73
N ALA A 215 -40.87 10.85 -10.45
CA ALA A 215 -39.53 10.83 -9.91
C ALA A 215 -38.95 9.41 -9.94
N VAL A 216 -37.78 9.23 -10.58
CA VAL A 216 -37.11 7.93 -10.77
C VAL A 216 -35.63 7.99 -10.43
N SER A 217 -35.07 6.84 -10.09
CA SER A 217 -33.61 6.63 -10.02
C SER A 217 -33.25 5.42 -10.85
N TYR A 218 -32.48 5.63 -11.89
CA TYR A 218 -32.03 4.55 -12.76
C TYR A 218 -30.58 4.21 -12.44
N TYR A 219 -30.29 2.92 -12.35
CA TYR A 219 -28.97 2.37 -12.13
C TYR A 219 -28.52 1.70 -13.43
N ILE A 220 -27.49 2.25 -14.06
CA ILE A 220 -26.97 1.76 -15.32
C ILE A 220 -25.65 1.00 -15.09
N GLU A 221 -25.50 -0.13 -15.76
CA GLU A 221 -24.38 -1.05 -15.58
C GLU A 221 -23.23 -0.68 -16.54
N ARG A 222 -22.01 -0.63 -16.05
CA ARG A 222 -20.85 -0.51 -16.93
C ARG A 222 -20.69 -1.75 -17.81
N GLU A 223 -20.25 -1.57 -19.05
CA GLU A 223 -19.93 -2.66 -19.99
C GLU A 223 -18.81 -3.54 -19.43
N SER A 224 -17.89 -2.97 -18.67
CA SER A 224 -16.85 -3.68 -17.95
C SER A 224 -16.60 -2.97 -16.63
N TYR A 225 -16.77 -3.70 -15.54
CA TYR A 225 -16.35 -3.27 -14.21
C TYR A 225 -14.84 -3.47 -14.08
N ASP A 226 -14.07 -2.63 -14.74
CA ASP A 226 -12.65 -2.48 -14.45
C ASP A 226 -12.47 -1.30 -13.48
N PRO A 227 -12.29 -1.52 -12.17
CA PRO A 227 -11.98 -0.45 -11.22
C PRO A 227 -10.66 0.25 -11.54
N TYR A 228 -9.94 -0.22 -12.57
CA TYR A 228 -8.61 0.23 -13.00
C TYR A 228 -8.61 0.84 -14.41
N GLU A 229 -9.77 1.00 -15.04
CA GLU A 229 -9.89 1.61 -16.37
C GLU A 229 -9.63 3.13 -16.35
N ILE A 230 -9.59 3.73 -15.17
CA ILE A 230 -8.98 5.05 -14.99
C ILE A 230 -7.45 4.86 -15.01
N VAL A 231 -6.93 4.62 -16.21
CA VAL A 231 -5.48 4.75 -16.46
C VAL A 231 -5.18 6.24 -16.53
N ILE A 232 -5.16 6.88 -15.38
CA ILE A 232 -4.53 8.18 -15.24
C ILE A 232 -3.03 7.91 -15.31
N VAL A 233 -2.49 7.96 -16.51
CA VAL A 233 -1.04 7.97 -16.72
C VAL A 233 -0.56 9.38 -16.45
N GLY A 234 -0.57 9.78 -15.16
CA GLY A 234 0.26 10.87 -14.73
C GLY A 234 1.71 10.38 -14.79
N GLU A 235 2.59 11.08 -15.47
CA GLU A 235 4.03 10.86 -15.32
C GLU A 235 4.41 11.19 -13.89
N GLN A 236 4.28 10.19 -13.00
CA GLN A 236 4.90 10.28 -11.70
C GLN A 236 6.41 10.24 -11.94
N ARG A 237 7.06 11.41 -11.88
CA ARG A 237 8.52 11.49 -11.96
C ARG A 237 9.09 10.58 -10.89
N ARG A 238 9.71 9.49 -11.31
CA ARG A 238 10.36 8.54 -10.41
C ARG A 238 11.58 9.24 -9.81
N GLU A 239 11.53 9.52 -8.53
CA GLU A 239 12.58 10.27 -7.83
C GLU A 239 13.54 9.36 -7.07
N GLU A 240 13.11 8.17 -6.66
CA GLU A 240 13.91 7.24 -5.88
C GLU A 240 14.54 6.15 -6.74
N VAL A 241 15.70 5.66 -6.27
CA VAL A 241 16.52 4.71 -7.03
C VAL A 241 15.99 3.28 -6.93
N SER A 242 15.72 2.77 -5.74
CA SER A 242 15.36 1.37 -5.52
C SER A 242 13.92 1.19 -5.01
N ARG A 243 13.05 2.19 -5.18
CA ARG A 243 11.66 2.10 -4.73
C ARG A 243 10.83 1.22 -5.66
N ILE A 244 10.15 0.23 -5.09
CA ILE A 244 9.08 -0.52 -5.74
C ILE A 244 7.76 -0.04 -5.14
N THR A 245 6.85 0.45 -5.98
CA THR A 245 5.52 0.89 -5.57
C THR A 245 4.49 -0.10 -6.08
N LEU A 246 3.61 -0.56 -5.17
CA LEU A 246 2.48 -1.42 -5.46
C LEU A 246 1.18 -0.69 -5.13
N ARG A 247 0.16 -0.83 -5.96
CA ARG A 247 -1.14 -0.15 -5.82
C ARG A 247 -2.31 -1.04 -6.21
N GLY A 248 -3.48 -0.69 -5.71
CA GLY A 248 -4.75 -1.27 -6.13
C GLY A 248 -4.76 -2.80 -6.10
N ALA A 249 -5.02 -3.43 -7.25
CA ALA A 249 -5.08 -4.90 -7.38
C ALA A 249 -3.76 -5.60 -7.00
N GLU A 250 -2.62 -4.97 -7.29
CA GLU A 250 -1.31 -5.54 -6.98
C GLU A 250 -1.06 -5.76 -5.49
N ILE A 251 -1.86 -5.13 -4.62
CA ILE A 251 -1.78 -5.33 -3.17
C ILE A 251 -2.94 -6.15 -2.60
N LYS A 252 -4.04 -6.32 -3.34
CA LYS A 252 -5.28 -6.94 -2.81
C LYS A 252 -5.67 -8.27 -3.44
N GLU A 253 -5.25 -8.51 -4.69
CA GLU A 253 -5.70 -9.65 -5.51
C GLU A 253 -4.60 -10.70 -5.74
N ILE A 254 -3.46 -10.61 -5.05
CA ILE A 254 -2.37 -11.58 -5.21
C ILE A 254 -2.70 -12.88 -4.47
N PRO A 255 -2.61 -14.04 -5.14
CA PRO A 255 -2.84 -15.34 -4.51
C PRO A 255 -1.92 -15.63 -3.33
N GLY A 256 -2.45 -16.27 -2.30
CA GLY A 256 -1.72 -16.65 -1.09
C GLY A 256 -1.40 -15.49 -0.16
N THR A 257 -1.98 -14.30 -0.40
CA THR A 257 -1.87 -13.16 0.51
C THR A 257 -3.12 -12.98 1.37
N PHE A 258 -4.22 -13.65 1.05
CA PHE A 258 -5.54 -13.50 1.70
C PHE A 258 -6.09 -12.07 1.64
N GLY A 259 -5.67 -11.30 0.61
CA GLY A 259 -6.00 -9.89 0.47
C GLY A 259 -5.20 -8.95 1.38
N ASP A 260 -4.19 -9.45 2.07
CA ASP A 260 -3.33 -8.65 2.94
C ASP A 260 -2.31 -7.85 2.11
N PRO A 261 -2.32 -6.50 2.21
CA PRO A 261 -1.49 -5.64 1.40
C PRO A 261 0.01 -5.80 1.67
N PHE A 262 0.43 -6.13 2.91
CA PHE A 262 1.84 -6.24 3.25
C PHE A 262 2.44 -7.61 2.93
N ARG A 263 1.63 -8.67 2.85
CA ARG A 263 2.11 -10.00 2.45
C ARG A 263 2.61 -10.05 1.00
N VAL A 264 2.17 -9.14 0.16
CA VAL A 264 2.61 -9.06 -1.24
C VAL A 264 4.11 -8.80 -1.39
N ILE A 265 4.74 -8.18 -0.38
CA ILE A 265 6.18 -7.90 -0.36
C ILE A 265 7.00 -9.18 -0.52
N GLN A 266 6.52 -10.31 0.01
CA GLN A 266 7.19 -11.61 -0.16
C GLN A 266 7.29 -12.08 -1.63
N ALA A 267 6.55 -11.47 -2.54
CA ALA A 267 6.61 -11.78 -3.96
C ALA A 267 7.54 -10.84 -4.76
N LEU A 268 8.21 -9.88 -4.09
CA LEU A 268 9.12 -8.93 -4.70
C LEU A 268 10.57 -9.44 -4.69
N PRO A 269 11.44 -8.91 -5.58
CA PRO A 269 12.84 -9.27 -5.56
C PRO A 269 13.52 -8.83 -4.25
N GLY A 270 14.54 -9.55 -3.85
CA GLY A 270 15.29 -9.29 -2.63
C GLY A 270 14.61 -9.73 -1.33
N THR A 271 13.44 -10.37 -1.40
CA THR A 271 12.68 -10.79 -0.22
C THR A 271 12.60 -12.30 -0.09
N ALA A 272 12.93 -12.81 1.08
CA ALA A 272 12.77 -14.22 1.46
C ALA A 272 11.78 -14.34 2.63
N SER A 273 11.16 -15.51 2.79
CA SER A 273 10.35 -15.83 3.96
C SER A 273 11.22 -16.50 5.03
N ILE A 274 10.98 -16.18 6.29
CA ILE A 274 11.62 -16.88 7.43
C ILE A 274 11.20 -18.35 7.41
N ALA A 275 9.89 -18.59 7.31
CA ALA A 275 9.25 -19.88 7.12
C ALA A 275 7.93 -19.65 6.37
N ALA A 276 7.33 -20.71 5.84
CA ALA A 276 6.18 -20.65 4.95
C ALA A 276 4.96 -19.88 5.52
N LEU A 277 4.70 -20.05 6.81
CA LEU A 277 3.56 -19.41 7.48
C LEU A 277 3.89 -18.05 8.08
N ILE A 278 5.19 -17.73 8.24
CA ILE A 278 5.63 -16.46 8.82
C ILE A 278 5.72 -15.41 7.72
N PRO A 279 4.84 -14.38 7.73
CA PRO A 279 4.78 -13.39 6.65
C PRO A 279 5.87 -12.32 6.71
N PHE A 280 6.70 -12.27 7.76
CA PHE A 280 7.80 -11.31 7.85
C PHE A 280 8.82 -11.53 6.74
N PRO A 281 9.05 -10.54 5.88
CA PRO A 281 10.06 -10.64 4.84
C PRO A 281 11.46 -10.43 5.41
N VAL A 282 12.38 -11.26 5.00
CA VAL A 282 13.82 -11.04 5.13
C VAL A 282 14.30 -10.32 3.88
N VAL A 283 14.76 -9.09 4.03
CA VAL A 283 15.13 -8.24 2.90
C VAL A 283 16.63 -8.33 2.65
N ARG A 284 17.04 -8.73 1.44
CA ARG A 284 18.45 -8.86 1.01
C ARG A 284 19.31 -9.65 2.00
N GLY A 285 18.74 -10.67 2.66
CA GLY A 285 19.46 -11.49 3.64
C GLY A 285 19.90 -10.73 4.90
N ALA A 286 19.34 -9.55 5.18
CA ALA A 286 19.53 -8.86 6.45
C ALA A 286 18.68 -9.52 7.56
N SER A 287 18.94 -9.17 8.82
CA SER A 287 18.10 -9.61 9.92
C SER A 287 16.67 -9.05 9.79
N PRO A 288 15.62 -9.80 10.17
CA PRO A 288 14.23 -9.32 10.13
C PRO A 288 14.02 -7.99 10.87
N ASN A 289 14.71 -7.78 12.02
CA ASN A 289 14.64 -6.54 12.80
C ASN A 289 15.30 -5.33 12.14
N SER A 290 16.06 -5.54 11.06
CA SER A 290 16.71 -4.47 10.31
C SER A 290 15.76 -3.77 9.34
N THR A 291 14.58 -4.36 9.08
CA THR A 291 13.57 -3.81 8.16
C THR A 291 12.55 -2.97 8.92
N GLY A 292 12.33 -1.74 8.46
CA GLY A 292 11.31 -0.84 9.00
C GLY A 292 9.94 -1.08 8.38
N PHE A 293 8.93 -1.29 9.20
CA PHE A 293 7.51 -1.36 8.79
C PHE A 293 6.78 -0.13 9.29
N LEU A 294 6.26 0.65 8.35
CA LEU A 294 5.71 1.96 8.62
C LEU A 294 4.29 2.09 8.02
N LEU A 295 3.48 2.91 8.64
CA LEU A 295 2.20 3.39 8.11
C LEU A 295 2.26 4.92 8.02
N ASP A 296 2.29 5.47 6.79
CA ASP A 296 2.53 6.90 6.54
C ASP A 296 3.77 7.43 7.27
N GLY A 297 4.83 6.62 7.39
CA GLY A 297 6.05 6.96 8.11
C GLY A 297 5.98 6.82 9.64
N THR A 298 4.85 6.41 10.24
CA THR A 298 4.77 6.00 11.65
C THR A 298 5.14 4.52 11.76
N ARG A 299 6.00 4.21 12.71
CA ARG A 299 6.36 2.82 12.97
C ARG A 299 5.15 1.99 13.43
N VAL A 300 5.00 0.80 12.84
CA VAL A 300 4.05 -0.23 13.26
C VAL A 300 4.81 -1.23 14.13
N PRO A 301 4.55 -1.31 15.45
CA PRO A 301 5.34 -2.16 16.37
C PRO A 301 5.22 -3.65 16.06
N LEU A 302 4.04 -4.10 15.68
CA LEU A 302 3.74 -5.46 15.27
C LEU A 302 2.95 -5.41 13.96
N LEU A 303 3.58 -5.82 12.84
CA LEU A 303 2.94 -5.72 11.54
C LEU A 303 1.89 -6.81 11.32
N TYR A 304 2.09 -8.01 11.84
CA TYR A 304 1.21 -9.17 11.63
C TYR A 304 0.75 -9.74 12.96
N HIS A 305 -0.54 -10.00 13.08
CA HIS A 305 -1.14 -10.61 14.25
C HIS A 305 -0.43 -11.93 14.61
N LEU A 306 0.01 -12.03 15.85
CA LEU A 306 0.73 -13.20 16.40
C LEU A 306 1.88 -13.68 15.50
N LEU A 307 2.50 -12.78 14.74
CA LEU A 307 3.60 -13.02 13.81
C LEU A 307 3.25 -13.89 12.59
N ILE A 308 2.07 -14.50 12.52
CA ILE A 308 1.63 -15.42 11.46
C ILE A 308 0.30 -15.02 10.80
N GLY A 309 -0.49 -14.18 11.44
CA GLY A 309 -1.81 -13.73 10.99
C GLY A 309 -1.80 -12.73 9.84
N SER A 310 -2.91 -12.05 9.63
CA SER A 310 -3.00 -10.91 8.71
C SER A 310 -2.25 -9.71 9.28
N SER A 311 -1.92 -8.72 8.42
CA SER A 311 -1.38 -7.46 8.91
C SER A 311 -2.42 -6.71 9.76
N VAL A 312 -1.94 -5.90 10.70
CA VAL A 312 -2.77 -5.13 11.64
C VAL A 312 -3.44 -3.91 11.00
N ILE A 313 -3.40 -3.78 9.68
CA ILE A 313 -3.99 -2.67 8.95
C ILE A 313 -5.03 -3.21 7.96
N HIS A 314 -6.23 -2.61 7.99
CA HIS A 314 -7.31 -2.99 7.08
C HIS A 314 -6.89 -2.75 5.61
N PRO A 315 -7.09 -3.70 4.67
CA PRO A 315 -6.63 -3.57 3.28
C PRO A 315 -7.13 -2.33 2.55
N GLU A 316 -8.38 -1.90 2.80
CA GLU A 316 -8.97 -0.71 2.17
C GLU A 316 -8.48 0.61 2.77
N PHE A 317 -7.72 0.55 3.86
CA PHE A 317 -7.07 1.71 4.45
C PHE A 317 -5.78 2.09 3.69
N ILE A 318 -5.19 1.12 2.97
CA ILE A 318 -3.94 1.26 2.21
C ILE A 318 -4.23 1.60 0.76
N ASP A 319 -3.65 2.70 0.28
CA ASP A 319 -3.65 3.14 -1.12
C ASP A 319 -2.45 2.58 -1.90
N GLU A 320 -1.27 2.69 -1.32
CA GLU A 320 -0.05 2.15 -1.92
C GLU A 320 0.93 1.60 -0.86
N ILE A 321 1.78 0.70 -1.30
CA ILE A 321 2.93 0.25 -0.53
C ILE A 321 4.20 0.68 -1.25
N GLN A 322 5.06 1.38 -0.52
CA GLN A 322 6.39 1.76 -0.95
C GLN A 322 7.40 0.82 -0.31
N PHE A 323 8.10 0.06 -1.12
CA PHE A 323 9.15 -0.86 -0.67
C PHE A 323 10.51 -0.39 -1.14
N TYR A 324 11.43 -0.23 -0.21
CA TYR A 324 12.84 0.08 -0.43
C TYR A 324 13.68 -1.10 0.06
N PRO A 325 14.15 -1.99 -0.81
CA PRO A 325 15.03 -3.09 -0.40
C PRO A 325 16.42 -2.60 0.05
N GLY A 326 16.78 -1.37 -0.33
CA GLY A 326 17.98 -0.65 0.06
C GLY A 326 17.97 0.77 -0.53
N GLY A 327 18.96 1.59 -0.19
CA GLY A 327 19.04 2.96 -0.73
C GLY A 327 17.91 3.88 -0.28
N ALA A 328 17.30 3.64 0.88
CA ALA A 328 16.22 4.45 1.42
C ALA A 328 16.64 5.91 1.64
N PRO A 329 15.75 6.91 1.36
CA PRO A 329 16.04 8.33 1.59
C PRO A 329 16.32 8.66 3.06
N VAL A 330 16.91 9.83 3.34
CA VAL A 330 17.32 10.26 4.70
C VAL A 330 16.16 10.45 5.67
N ILE A 331 14.94 10.57 5.15
CA ILE A 331 13.71 10.65 5.96
C ILE A 331 13.41 9.36 6.74
N TYR A 332 14.03 8.25 6.35
CA TYR A 332 13.95 6.98 7.05
C TYR A 332 15.25 6.73 7.81
N GLY A 333 15.17 6.74 9.14
CA GLY A 333 16.30 6.49 10.03
C GLY A 333 16.05 5.32 10.97
N GLY A 334 17.11 4.85 11.62
CA GLY A 334 17.04 3.79 12.62
C GLY A 334 16.81 2.38 12.06
N TYR A 335 17.16 2.13 10.78
CA TYR A 335 17.09 0.82 10.13
C TYR A 335 18.29 0.59 9.23
N THR A 336 18.87 -0.59 9.29
CA THR A 336 20.04 -1.01 8.48
C THR A 336 19.68 -1.96 7.32
N GLY A 337 18.42 -2.35 7.18
CA GLY A 337 17.88 -3.19 6.11
C GLY A 337 16.94 -2.42 5.18
N GLY A 338 15.82 -3.04 4.82
CA GLY A 338 14.80 -2.44 3.97
C GLY A 338 13.80 -1.54 4.70
N ILE A 339 13.01 -0.80 3.93
CA ILE A 339 11.87 -0.03 4.43
C ILE A 339 10.62 -0.45 3.67
N VAL A 340 9.55 -0.68 4.41
CA VAL A 340 8.20 -0.91 3.91
C VAL A 340 7.29 0.15 4.50
N ASP A 341 6.77 1.04 3.68
CA ASP A 341 5.89 2.12 4.12
C ASP A 341 4.54 2.01 3.41
N GLY A 342 3.50 1.63 4.17
CA GLY A 342 2.11 1.66 3.72
C GLY A 342 1.61 3.09 3.72
N ARG A 343 1.11 3.55 2.58
CA ARG A 343 0.49 4.87 2.44
C ARG A 343 -1.02 4.73 2.51
N THR A 344 -1.62 5.48 3.40
CA THR A 344 -3.07 5.46 3.58
C THR A 344 -3.76 6.37 2.58
N HIS A 345 -4.99 6.01 2.21
CA HIS A 345 -5.82 6.83 1.34
C HIS A 345 -6.24 8.13 2.05
N ARG A 346 -6.00 9.28 1.41
CA ARG A 346 -6.56 10.56 1.84
C ARG A 346 -7.88 10.80 1.13
N ALA A 347 -8.98 10.72 1.87
CA ALA A 347 -10.31 10.82 1.30
C ALA A 347 -10.64 12.24 0.81
N GLY A 348 -11.32 12.32 -0.32
CA GLY A 348 -11.91 13.56 -0.84
C GLY A 348 -13.08 14.06 0.02
N SER A 349 -13.48 15.31 -0.14
CA SER A 349 -14.53 15.96 0.66
C SER A 349 -15.94 15.42 0.42
N ASP A 350 -16.14 14.65 -0.61
CA ASP A 350 -17.42 14.08 -1.08
C ASP A 350 -17.40 12.56 -1.24
N GLU A 351 -16.35 11.92 -0.78
CA GLU A 351 -16.15 10.48 -0.91
C GLU A 351 -16.91 9.70 0.16
N HIS A 352 -17.77 8.78 -0.28
CA HIS A 352 -18.52 7.86 0.58
C HIS A 352 -18.14 6.41 0.25
N LEU A 353 -17.86 5.61 1.25
CA LEU A 353 -17.60 4.18 1.09
C LEU A 353 -18.03 3.45 2.36
N ILE A 354 -18.73 2.36 2.22
CA ILE A 354 -18.89 1.34 3.26
C ILE A 354 -18.37 0.03 2.65
N ASP A 355 -17.37 -0.55 3.26
CA ASP A 355 -16.79 -1.83 2.88
C ASP A 355 -16.88 -2.78 4.07
N LEU A 356 -17.49 -3.94 3.88
CA LEU A 356 -17.64 -4.99 4.90
C LEU A 356 -17.02 -6.27 4.35
N ASP A 357 -16.16 -6.88 5.12
CA ASP A 357 -15.52 -8.14 4.75
C ASP A 357 -15.61 -9.18 5.86
N ALA A 358 -15.74 -10.43 5.46
CA ALA A 358 -15.67 -11.58 6.36
C ALA A 358 -15.08 -12.78 5.64
N ASN A 359 -14.22 -13.51 6.34
CA ASN A 359 -13.64 -14.76 5.86
C ASN A 359 -13.51 -15.77 7.00
N LEU A 360 -12.90 -16.92 6.74
CA LEU A 360 -12.77 -18.00 7.75
C LEU A 360 -11.96 -17.57 9.00
N LEU A 361 -11.14 -16.55 8.93
CA LEU A 361 -10.21 -16.17 9.99
C LEU A 361 -10.61 -14.90 10.72
N GLN A 362 -11.32 -13.98 10.03
CA GLN A 362 -11.64 -12.64 10.54
C GLN A 362 -12.87 -12.05 9.88
N ALA A 363 -13.46 -11.05 10.54
CA ALA A 363 -14.47 -10.17 9.97
C ALA A 363 -14.16 -8.72 10.31
N GLY A 364 -14.50 -7.82 9.40
CA GLY A 364 -14.22 -6.41 9.57
C GLY A 364 -15.02 -5.50 8.64
N GLY A 365 -14.67 -4.24 8.68
CA GLY A 365 -15.24 -3.26 7.78
C GLY A 365 -14.57 -1.92 7.85
N LEU A 366 -14.87 -1.10 6.84
CA LEU A 366 -14.40 0.27 6.72
C LEU A 366 -15.57 1.17 6.34
N VAL A 367 -15.63 2.33 6.96
CA VAL A 367 -16.58 3.42 6.60
C VAL A 367 -15.77 4.66 6.28
N ARG A 368 -16.10 5.30 5.15
CA ARG A 368 -15.57 6.59 4.75
C ARG A 368 -16.74 7.54 4.55
N GLN A 369 -16.72 8.67 5.26
CA GLN A 369 -17.85 9.57 5.32
C GLN A 369 -17.39 11.02 5.47
N PRO A 370 -17.81 11.96 4.59
CA PRO A 370 -17.63 13.38 4.81
C PRO A 370 -18.32 13.86 6.09
N ILE A 371 -17.67 14.79 6.80
CA ILE A 371 -18.23 15.48 7.97
C ILE A 371 -18.27 16.98 7.66
N PRO A 372 -19.34 17.47 7.02
CA PRO A 372 -19.39 18.81 6.46
C PRO A 372 -19.17 19.94 7.48
N PHE A 373 -19.67 19.78 8.72
CA PHE A 373 -19.52 20.79 9.76
C PHE A 373 -18.08 20.97 10.25
N LEU A 374 -17.18 19.98 10.02
CA LEU A 374 -15.76 20.07 10.29
C LEU A 374 -14.94 20.41 9.02
N GLY A 375 -15.57 20.43 7.85
CA GLY A 375 -14.84 20.51 6.58
C GLY A 375 -13.84 19.38 6.41
N ALA A 376 -14.18 18.19 6.87
CA ALA A 376 -13.27 17.04 6.97
C ALA A 376 -13.95 15.75 6.51
N THR A 377 -13.15 14.72 6.22
CA THR A 377 -13.65 13.37 5.92
C THR A 377 -13.10 12.38 6.92
N LEU A 378 -13.99 11.57 7.50
CA LEU A 378 -13.66 10.47 8.40
C LEU A 378 -13.49 9.19 7.60
N THR A 379 -12.39 8.47 7.83
CA THR A 379 -12.23 7.06 7.47
C THR A 379 -12.04 6.26 8.76
N ALA A 380 -12.88 5.26 8.98
CA ALA A 380 -12.84 4.39 10.16
C ALA A 380 -12.85 2.93 9.70
N ALA A 381 -11.97 2.11 10.24
CA ALA A 381 -11.91 0.68 9.98
C ALA A 381 -11.70 -0.10 11.28
N GLY A 382 -12.17 -1.34 11.29
CA GLY A 382 -11.93 -2.26 12.41
C GLY A 382 -12.14 -3.70 11.98
N ARG A 383 -11.38 -4.61 12.60
CA ARG A 383 -11.47 -6.06 12.37
C ARG A 383 -11.38 -6.81 13.68
N TYR A 384 -12.01 -7.98 13.69
CA TYR A 384 -11.88 -8.96 14.73
C TYR A 384 -11.54 -10.32 14.12
N GLY A 385 -10.46 -10.93 14.60
CA GLY A 385 -9.99 -12.24 14.18
C GLY A 385 -10.38 -13.33 15.16
N TYR A 386 -10.82 -14.45 14.61
CA TYR A 386 -11.29 -15.63 15.35
C TYR A 386 -10.66 -16.94 14.89
N PRO A 387 -9.35 -16.99 14.60
CA PRO A 387 -8.71 -18.22 14.14
C PRO A 387 -8.81 -19.34 15.18
N GLY A 388 -9.01 -19.00 16.46
CA GLY A 388 -9.29 -19.97 17.52
C GLY A 388 -10.50 -20.86 17.26
N LEU A 389 -11.52 -20.38 16.53
CA LEU A 389 -12.66 -21.20 16.11
C LEU A 389 -12.24 -22.34 15.16
N ILE A 390 -11.33 -22.04 14.22
CA ILE A 390 -10.83 -23.07 13.29
C ILE A 390 -9.84 -23.99 14.00
N LEU A 391 -8.98 -23.45 14.85
CA LEU A 391 -8.02 -24.24 15.64
C LEU A 391 -8.72 -25.19 16.60
N SER A 392 -9.86 -24.81 17.17
CA SER A 392 -10.63 -25.66 18.08
C SER A 392 -11.13 -26.96 17.45
N LEU A 393 -11.23 -27.01 16.10
CA LEU A 393 -11.54 -28.25 15.36
C LEU A 393 -10.36 -29.22 15.36
N ALA A 394 -9.14 -28.74 15.56
CA ALA A 394 -7.92 -29.54 15.55
C ALA A 394 -7.35 -29.78 16.95
N THR A 395 -7.51 -28.80 17.86
CA THR A 395 -6.98 -28.86 19.22
C THR A 395 -7.79 -28.00 20.18
N SER A 396 -7.98 -28.49 21.42
CA SER A 396 -8.54 -27.73 22.54
C SER A 396 -7.45 -27.15 23.47
N GLN A 397 -6.17 -27.28 23.07
CA GLN A 397 -5.02 -26.85 23.85
C GLN A 397 -4.58 -25.42 23.52
N LEU A 398 -5.23 -24.76 22.56
CA LEU A 398 -4.82 -23.46 22.06
C LEU A 398 -6.04 -22.65 21.65
N SER A 399 -6.10 -21.40 22.07
CA SER A 399 -7.03 -20.38 21.56
C SER A 399 -6.28 -19.16 21.08
N LEU A 400 -6.80 -18.55 20.04
CA LEU A 400 -6.18 -17.43 19.35
C LEU A 400 -7.26 -16.42 18.97
N SER A 401 -7.08 -15.19 19.41
CA SER A 401 -7.92 -14.07 18.98
C SER A 401 -7.09 -12.81 18.77
N TYR A 402 -7.60 -11.93 17.91
CA TYR A 402 -6.99 -10.64 17.67
C TYR A 402 -8.00 -9.60 17.21
N TRP A 403 -7.62 -8.35 17.35
CA TRP A 403 -8.39 -7.21 16.84
C TRP A 403 -7.46 -6.09 16.36
N ASP A 404 -7.95 -5.28 15.44
CA ASP A 404 -7.31 -4.05 15.02
C ASP A 404 -8.32 -2.96 14.68
N TYR A 405 -7.88 -1.71 14.77
CA TYR A 405 -8.68 -0.56 14.36
C TYR A 405 -7.82 0.54 13.74
N GLN A 406 -8.42 1.29 12.85
CA GLN A 406 -7.86 2.50 12.26
C GLN A 406 -8.95 3.58 12.20
N LEU A 407 -8.58 4.78 12.61
CA LEU A 407 -9.38 5.99 12.51
C LEU A 407 -8.55 7.07 11.86
N ARG A 408 -9.11 7.79 10.88
CA ARG A 408 -8.42 8.90 10.23
C ARG A 408 -9.42 10.00 9.91
N LEU A 409 -9.06 11.23 10.26
CA LEU A 409 -9.83 12.43 9.97
C LEU A 409 -8.92 13.38 9.19
N ASP A 410 -9.29 13.72 7.96
CA ASP A 410 -8.56 14.61 7.08
C ASP A 410 -9.35 15.89 6.86
N GLY A 411 -8.72 17.05 7.10
CA GLY A 411 -9.30 18.36 6.87
C GLY A 411 -8.40 19.26 6.01
N GLY A 412 -9.01 20.20 5.31
CA GLY A 412 -8.31 21.08 4.39
C GLY A 412 -7.83 20.37 3.12
N ASN A 413 -6.85 20.93 2.44
CA ASN A 413 -6.26 20.34 1.24
C ASN A 413 -4.87 19.71 1.51
N PRO A 414 -4.29 18.91 0.59
CA PRO A 414 -3.00 18.26 0.80
C PRO A 414 -1.85 19.21 1.13
N ARG A 415 -1.93 20.45 0.71
CA ARG A 415 -0.87 21.45 0.91
C ARG A 415 -1.09 22.31 2.16
N ASN A 416 -2.34 22.62 2.49
CA ASN A 416 -2.74 23.39 3.66
C ASN A 416 -3.91 22.69 4.35
N GLY A 417 -3.61 21.82 5.28
CA GLY A 417 -4.58 21.00 5.93
C GLY A 417 -4.02 20.28 7.16
N TRP A 418 -4.78 19.35 7.65
CA TRP A 418 -4.40 18.57 8.82
C TRP A 418 -4.93 17.13 8.70
N THR A 419 -4.28 16.24 9.42
CA THR A 419 -4.71 14.84 9.58
C THR A 419 -4.59 14.48 11.05
N VAL A 420 -5.63 13.85 11.57
CA VAL A 420 -5.62 13.19 12.89
C VAL A 420 -5.91 11.72 12.65
N SER A 421 -5.00 10.84 13.02
CA SER A 421 -5.22 9.42 12.87
C SER A 421 -4.89 8.63 14.14
N PHE A 422 -5.65 7.56 14.36
CA PHE A 422 -5.43 6.60 15.43
C PHE A 422 -5.42 5.21 14.84
N PHE A 423 -4.49 4.38 15.26
CA PHE A 423 -4.50 2.96 14.90
C PHE A 423 -3.91 2.13 16.02
N GLY A 424 -4.35 0.89 16.10
CA GLY A 424 -3.88 -0.04 17.11
C GLY A 424 -4.33 -1.46 16.82
N ALA A 425 -3.72 -2.40 17.51
CA ALA A 425 -4.03 -3.81 17.42
C ALA A 425 -3.78 -4.51 18.75
N GLY A 426 -4.48 -5.61 18.97
CA GLY A 426 -4.28 -6.48 20.12
C GLY A 426 -4.37 -7.94 19.74
N ASP A 427 -3.52 -8.75 20.34
CA ASP A 427 -3.41 -10.20 20.13
C ASP A 427 -3.46 -10.92 21.48
N GLU A 428 -4.18 -12.04 21.53
CA GLU A 428 -4.25 -12.90 22.71
C GLU A 428 -4.07 -14.36 22.29
N LEU A 429 -3.11 -15.02 22.93
CA LEU A 429 -2.82 -16.42 22.81
C LEU A 429 -3.05 -17.10 24.16
N ASP A 430 -4.03 -17.99 24.22
CA ASP A 430 -4.31 -18.77 25.41
C ASP A 430 -3.76 -20.19 25.27
N THR A 431 -3.25 -20.71 26.38
CA THR A 431 -2.76 -22.09 26.51
C THR A 431 -3.31 -22.72 27.78
N PRO A 432 -3.15 -24.04 27.99
CA PRO A 432 -3.60 -24.68 29.23
C PRO A 432 -3.08 -23.97 30.48
N ALA A 433 -3.99 -23.61 31.38
CA ALA A 433 -3.65 -22.97 32.63
C ALA A 433 -2.67 -23.83 33.45
N ALA A 434 -1.80 -23.20 34.21
CA ALA A 434 -0.76 -23.91 34.99
C ALA A 434 -1.34 -24.93 35.98
N ASN A 435 -2.60 -24.75 36.41
CA ASN A 435 -3.32 -25.65 37.30
C ASN A 435 -4.25 -26.62 36.56
N ALA A 436 -4.18 -26.68 35.23
CA ALA A 436 -4.98 -27.60 34.44
C ALA A 436 -4.59 -29.06 34.76
N PRO A 437 -5.57 -29.99 34.86
CA PRO A 437 -5.27 -31.38 35.09
C PRO A 437 -4.40 -31.98 33.98
N ALA A 438 -3.34 -32.69 34.38
CA ALA A 438 -2.44 -33.31 33.40
C ALA A 438 -3.20 -34.33 32.56
N GLY A 439 -3.04 -34.26 31.22
CA GLY A 439 -3.71 -35.17 30.26
C GLY A 439 -5.19 -34.88 30.00
N SER A 440 -5.70 -33.73 30.46
CA SER A 440 -7.05 -33.28 30.13
C SER A 440 -7.19 -33.07 28.62
N SER A 441 -8.24 -33.63 28.03
CA SER A 441 -8.57 -33.40 26.63
C SER A 441 -9.16 -31.98 26.35
N ASN A 442 -9.68 -31.35 27.39
CA ASN A 442 -10.24 -29.98 27.34
C ASN A 442 -9.84 -29.19 28.61
N PRO A 443 -8.57 -28.77 28.71
CA PRO A 443 -8.09 -28.05 29.89
C PRO A 443 -8.69 -26.64 29.92
N PRO A 444 -8.84 -26.02 31.09
CA PRO A 444 -9.08 -24.59 31.19
C PRO A 444 -7.89 -23.85 30.56
N LEU A 445 -8.17 -22.88 29.69
CA LEU A 445 -7.16 -22.03 29.05
C LEU A 445 -6.95 -20.76 29.87
N ALA A 446 -5.75 -20.21 29.79
CA ALA A 446 -5.37 -18.93 30.38
C ALA A 446 -4.44 -18.17 29.43
N PRO A 447 -4.43 -16.84 29.47
CA PRO A 447 -3.56 -16.03 28.64
C PRO A 447 -2.08 -16.39 28.88
N ALA A 448 -1.40 -16.74 27.80
CA ALA A 448 0.02 -17.05 27.78
C ALA A 448 0.84 -15.93 27.12
N LEU A 449 0.23 -15.20 26.18
CA LEU A 449 0.80 -14.04 25.54
C LEU A 449 -0.30 -13.04 25.21
N ILE A 450 -0.13 -11.80 25.65
CA ILE A 450 -0.95 -10.65 25.28
C ILE A 450 -0.02 -9.62 24.65
N LEU A 451 -0.37 -9.15 23.47
CA LEU A 451 0.34 -8.09 22.75
C LEU A 451 -0.68 -7.02 22.36
N ASP A 452 -0.44 -5.78 22.71
CA ASP A 452 -1.25 -4.68 22.19
C ASP A 452 -0.43 -3.41 21.98
N PHE A 453 -0.87 -2.58 21.05
CA PHE A 453 -0.30 -1.26 20.83
C PHE A 453 -1.34 -0.27 20.32
N HIS A 454 -1.10 1.01 20.60
CA HIS A 454 -1.92 2.12 20.14
C HIS A 454 -1.03 3.26 19.64
N ARG A 455 -1.45 3.94 18.56
CA ARG A 455 -0.79 5.13 18.02
C ARG A 455 -1.82 6.21 17.76
N ALA A 456 -1.49 7.44 18.13
CA ALA A 456 -2.15 8.66 17.73
C ALA A 456 -1.16 9.49 16.91
N ASP A 457 -1.49 9.84 15.69
CA ASP A 457 -0.64 10.57 14.75
C ASP A 457 -1.34 11.86 14.32
N LEU A 458 -0.79 12.98 14.75
CA LEU A 458 -1.29 14.31 14.52
C LEU A 458 -0.39 15.02 13.52
N ARG A 459 -0.95 15.51 12.43
CA ARG A 459 -0.21 16.17 11.34
C ARG A 459 -0.85 17.49 10.96
N ALA A 460 -0.02 18.47 10.73
CA ALA A 460 -0.41 19.72 10.09
C ALA A 460 0.49 20.00 8.88
N TYR A 461 -0.12 20.46 7.80
CA TYR A 461 0.53 20.76 6.55
C TYR A 461 0.40 22.26 6.28
N HIS A 462 1.51 22.90 5.92
CA HIS A 462 1.51 24.28 5.53
C HIS A 462 2.36 24.51 4.28
N GLY A 463 1.74 25.00 3.21
CA GLY A 463 2.41 25.30 1.95
C GLY A 463 2.19 26.72 1.49
N SER A 464 3.27 27.43 1.15
CA SER A 464 3.23 28.78 0.61
C SER A 464 4.36 29.00 -0.38
N GLY A 465 4.05 29.45 -1.59
CA GLY A 465 5.06 29.61 -2.65
C GLY A 465 5.77 28.28 -2.95
N GLY A 466 7.11 28.29 -2.94
CA GLY A 466 7.95 27.08 -3.10
C GLY A 466 8.23 26.31 -1.80
N PHE A 467 7.64 26.72 -0.68
CA PHE A 467 7.89 26.15 0.65
C PHE A 467 6.72 25.31 1.11
N ASP A 468 7.00 24.09 1.61
CA ASP A 468 6.03 23.20 2.24
C ASP A 468 6.60 22.68 3.56
N GLY A 469 5.78 22.71 4.59
CA GLY A 469 6.11 22.21 5.93
C GLY A 469 5.16 21.10 6.39
N LEU A 470 5.73 20.08 7.01
CA LEU A 470 5.01 19.06 7.76
C LEU A 470 5.39 19.15 9.23
N TYR A 471 4.39 19.30 10.08
CA TYR A 471 4.49 19.32 11.53
C TYR A 471 3.75 18.10 12.06
N ARG A 472 4.43 17.27 12.82
CA ARG A 472 3.87 15.97 13.22
C ARG A 472 4.19 15.66 14.67
N LEU A 473 3.24 15.02 15.36
CA LEU A 473 3.42 14.42 16.67
C LEU A 473 2.76 13.05 16.69
N VAL A 474 3.55 12.01 16.96
CA VAL A 474 3.02 10.67 17.22
C VAL A 474 3.09 10.42 18.72
N LEU A 475 1.99 9.94 19.30
CA LEU A 475 1.91 9.43 20.65
C LEU A 475 1.59 7.94 20.59
N GLY A 476 2.18 7.14 21.47
CA GLY A 476 1.98 5.71 21.45
C GLY A 476 2.01 5.05 22.82
N TYR A 477 1.41 3.89 22.87
CA TYR A 477 1.44 2.96 23.99
C TYR A 477 1.63 1.55 23.43
N ASP A 478 2.57 0.80 24.00
CA ASP A 478 2.84 -0.59 23.66
C ASP A 478 2.80 -1.43 24.92
N HIS A 479 2.25 -2.63 24.82
CA HIS A 479 2.16 -3.56 25.93
C HIS A 479 2.42 -5.00 25.47
N THR A 480 3.22 -5.71 26.25
CA THR A 480 3.44 -7.15 26.10
C THR A 480 3.38 -7.79 27.48
N ASP A 481 2.49 -8.76 27.65
CA ASP A 481 2.46 -9.67 28.80
C ASP A 481 2.75 -11.09 28.32
N SER A 482 3.70 -11.73 28.95
CA SER A 482 4.01 -13.15 28.72
C SER A 482 4.04 -13.88 30.05
N SER A 483 2.96 -14.63 30.32
CA SER A 483 2.81 -15.46 31.52
C SER A 483 3.07 -14.71 32.84
N GLY A 484 2.59 -13.47 32.93
CA GLY A 484 2.69 -12.61 34.13
C GLY A 484 3.98 -11.77 34.22
N SER A 485 4.78 -11.72 33.16
CA SER A 485 5.88 -10.75 33.01
C SER A 485 5.46 -9.72 31.97
N ASN A 486 5.16 -8.49 32.39
CA ASN A 486 4.68 -7.43 31.52
C ASN A 486 5.72 -6.34 31.30
N VAL A 487 5.67 -5.77 30.10
CA VAL A 487 6.41 -4.57 29.69
C VAL A 487 5.45 -3.59 29.03
N GLU A 488 5.45 -2.38 29.51
CA GLU A 488 4.68 -1.27 28.93
C GLU A 488 5.64 -0.22 28.41
N THR A 489 5.33 0.40 27.25
CA THR A 489 6.15 1.46 26.69
C THR A 489 5.30 2.63 26.25
N TRP A 490 5.65 3.80 26.74
CA TRP A 490 5.07 5.07 26.32
C TRP A 490 5.96 5.72 25.27
N VAL A 491 5.35 6.16 24.18
CA VAL A 491 6.04 6.67 22.99
C VAL A 491 5.61 8.10 22.69
N ALA A 492 6.57 8.98 22.38
CA ALA A 492 6.29 10.31 21.84
C ALA A 492 7.31 10.65 20.74
N GLU A 493 6.85 10.91 19.53
CA GLU A 493 7.70 11.16 18.36
C GLU A 493 7.29 12.49 17.66
N PRO A 494 7.81 13.64 18.12
CA PRO A 494 7.67 14.90 17.40
C PRO A 494 8.57 14.93 16.18
N SER A 495 8.09 15.48 15.07
CA SER A 495 8.90 15.71 13.87
C SER A 495 8.47 16.95 13.11
N LEU A 496 9.46 17.66 12.57
CA LEU A 496 9.30 18.85 11.74
C LEU A 496 10.08 18.61 10.46
N ARG A 497 9.43 18.77 9.31
CA ARG A 497 10.07 18.56 8.01
C ARG A 497 9.64 19.66 7.05
N TRP A 498 10.59 20.15 6.29
CA TRP A 498 10.39 21.22 5.33
C TRP A 498 10.95 20.84 3.98
N HIS A 499 10.26 21.30 2.94
CA HIS A 499 10.68 21.22 1.56
C HIS A 499 10.70 22.64 0.97
N TYR A 500 11.76 22.98 0.28
CA TYR A 500 11.85 24.25 -0.43
C TYR A 500 12.29 24.01 -1.86
N LYS A 501 11.43 24.36 -2.80
CA LYS A 501 11.75 24.33 -4.21
C LYS A 501 12.42 25.63 -4.62
N ALA A 502 13.75 25.60 -4.76
CA ALA A 502 14.57 26.71 -5.18
C ALA A 502 14.67 26.85 -6.72
N GLY A 503 13.56 26.61 -7.42
CA GLY A 503 13.47 26.59 -8.88
C GLY A 503 13.17 25.19 -9.43
N GLU A 504 13.18 25.03 -10.75
CA GLU A 504 12.81 23.74 -11.39
C GLU A 504 13.83 22.62 -11.18
N ARG A 505 15.08 22.98 -10.88
CA ARG A 505 16.21 22.02 -10.84
C ARG A 505 16.66 21.65 -9.43
N LEU A 506 16.22 22.39 -8.42
CA LEU A 506 16.74 22.23 -7.06
C LEU A 506 15.58 22.20 -6.06
N THR A 507 15.50 21.15 -5.27
CA THR A 507 14.63 21.07 -4.10
C THR A 507 15.47 20.71 -2.89
N LEU A 508 15.31 21.48 -1.82
CA LEU A 508 15.95 21.23 -0.52
C LEU A 508 14.95 20.59 0.42
N VAL A 509 15.36 19.57 1.13
CA VAL A 509 14.58 18.88 2.16
C VAL A 509 15.39 18.87 3.44
N TRP A 510 14.82 19.30 4.56
CA TRP A 510 15.48 19.21 5.86
C TRP A 510 14.45 19.00 6.96
N GLY A 511 14.91 18.54 8.11
CA GLY A 511 14.02 18.28 9.21
C GLY A 511 14.73 17.94 10.51
N VAL A 512 13.95 17.96 11.58
CA VAL A 512 14.35 17.48 12.90
C VAL A 512 13.30 16.56 13.45
N GLU A 513 13.73 15.50 14.12
CA GLU A 513 12.86 14.45 14.65
C GLU A 513 13.32 14.08 16.07
N GLY A 514 12.36 13.79 16.94
CA GLY A 514 12.60 13.22 18.24
C GLY A 514 11.86 11.89 18.37
N SER A 515 12.41 10.97 19.14
CA SER A 515 11.72 9.75 19.53
C SER A 515 12.03 9.48 21.00
N PHE A 516 11.00 9.36 21.81
CA PHE A 516 11.09 9.22 23.28
C PHE A 516 10.29 7.98 23.65
N HIS A 517 10.98 6.95 24.12
CA HIS A 517 10.41 5.70 24.62
C HIS A 517 10.75 5.55 26.09
N ASP A 518 9.75 5.50 26.95
CA ASP A 518 9.89 5.18 28.37
C ASP A 518 9.30 3.79 28.62
N TYR A 519 10.13 2.89 29.17
CA TYR A 519 9.79 1.50 29.44
C TYR A 519 9.44 1.34 30.92
N VAL A 520 8.28 0.78 31.19
CA VAL A 520 7.80 0.42 32.53
C VAL A 520 7.72 -1.10 32.59
N GLN A 521 8.50 -1.70 33.48
CA GLN A 521 8.51 -3.14 33.66
C GLN A 521 7.69 -3.51 34.89
N GLY A 522 6.84 -4.52 34.74
CA GLY A 522 6.18 -5.15 35.88
C GLY A 522 7.16 -5.96 36.75
N ALA A 523 6.76 -6.26 37.98
CA ALA A 523 7.57 -7.11 38.87
C ALA A 523 7.85 -8.47 38.17
N PRO A 524 9.06 -9.01 38.27
CA PRO A 524 9.36 -10.32 37.70
C PRO A 524 8.47 -11.36 38.39
N SER A 525 7.67 -12.10 37.58
CA SER A 525 6.88 -13.20 38.15
C SER A 525 7.80 -14.30 38.64
N SER A 526 7.53 -14.78 39.84
CA SER A 526 8.27 -15.87 40.46
C SER A 526 8.13 -17.14 39.65
N THR A 527 9.29 -17.73 39.27
CA THR A 527 9.54 -19.15 38.94
C THR A 527 8.36 -19.98 38.42
N ILE A 528 8.24 -20.07 37.07
CA ILE A 528 7.57 -21.20 36.44
C ILE A 528 8.65 -22.23 36.10
N GLY A 529 8.67 -23.35 36.81
CA GLY A 529 9.37 -24.56 36.37
C GLY A 529 10.90 -24.51 36.29
N GLY A 530 11.61 -23.92 37.27
CA GLY A 530 13.03 -24.19 37.46
C GLY A 530 14.04 -23.57 36.48
N ASN A 531 13.61 -22.89 35.44
CA ASN A 531 14.47 -22.17 34.50
C ASN A 531 14.00 -20.71 34.36
N ASN A 532 14.86 -19.78 34.79
CA ASN A 532 14.63 -18.33 34.81
C ASN A 532 14.82 -17.73 33.40
N PHE A 533 14.00 -18.11 32.42
CA PHE A 533 13.90 -17.33 31.21
C PHE A 533 12.76 -16.32 31.42
N SER A 534 13.09 -15.16 31.95
CA SER A 534 12.16 -14.05 32.09
C SER A 534 12.50 -12.99 31.02
N LEU A 535 11.50 -12.48 30.36
CA LEU A 535 11.61 -11.28 29.51
C LEU A 535 12.32 -10.15 30.26
N SER A 536 12.10 -10.04 31.58
CA SER A 536 12.78 -9.10 32.47
C SER A 536 14.31 -9.21 32.46
N THR A 537 14.88 -10.38 32.20
CA THR A 537 16.34 -10.56 32.15
C THR A 537 16.98 -9.76 31.01
N PHE A 538 16.30 -9.59 29.88
CA PHE A 538 16.80 -8.85 28.73
C PHE A 538 16.47 -7.36 28.79
N THR A 539 15.45 -6.98 29.56
CA THR A 539 14.97 -5.60 29.65
C THR A 539 15.40 -4.91 30.94
N GLN A 540 16.04 -5.62 31.86
CA GLN A 540 16.39 -5.14 33.21
C GLN A 540 17.16 -3.80 33.21
N ASP A 541 17.99 -3.57 32.18
CA ASP A 541 18.78 -2.35 32.02
C ASP A 541 18.12 -1.32 31.07
N LEU A 542 16.97 -1.65 30.46
CA LEU A 542 16.30 -0.75 29.52
C LEU A 542 15.17 0.01 30.21
N HIS A 543 15.45 1.25 30.61
CA HIS A 543 14.46 2.14 31.26
C HIS A 543 13.90 3.18 30.31
N ALA A 544 14.63 3.55 29.29
CA ALA A 544 14.21 4.51 28.28
C ALA A 544 15.11 4.42 27.04
N LEU A 545 14.59 4.87 25.90
CA LEU A 545 15.39 5.17 24.73
C LEU A 545 14.94 6.53 24.18
N TYR A 546 15.83 7.48 24.16
CA TYR A 546 15.61 8.82 23.60
C TYR A 546 16.48 8.98 22.36
N GLN A 547 15.89 9.48 21.30
CA GLN A 547 16.58 9.78 20.04
C GLN A 547 16.28 11.20 19.62
N GLY A 548 17.32 11.93 19.23
CA GLY A 548 17.23 13.18 18.52
C GLY A 548 17.88 13.06 17.15
N SER A 549 17.24 13.55 16.12
CA SER A 549 17.70 13.42 14.73
C SER A 549 17.62 14.74 13.98
N ALA A 550 18.59 14.98 13.10
CA ALA A 550 18.56 16.04 12.12
C ALA A 550 18.85 15.46 10.74
N LEU A 551 18.14 15.91 9.72
CA LEU A 551 18.31 15.43 8.35
C LEU A 551 18.33 16.59 7.34
N ALA A 552 19.08 16.40 6.26
CA ALA A 552 19.09 17.29 5.11
C ALA A 552 19.35 16.49 3.83
N GLU A 553 18.63 16.83 2.76
CA GLU A 553 18.76 16.20 1.45
C GLU A 553 18.54 17.25 0.37
N VAL A 554 19.23 17.09 -0.73
CA VAL A 554 19.11 17.94 -1.91
C VAL A 554 18.66 17.09 -3.09
N LEU A 555 17.54 17.45 -3.74
CA LEU A 555 17.14 16.88 -5.01
C LEU A 555 17.62 17.81 -6.11
N TRP A 556 18.66 17.41 -6.83
CA TRP A 556 19.29 18.22 -7.86
C TRP A 556 19.14 17.60 -9.24
N ARG A 557 18.56 18.36 -10.15
CA ARG A 557 18.40 18.00 -11.58
C ARG A 557 19.25 18.94 -12.45
N PRO A 558 20.57 18.72 -12.57
CA PRO A 558 21.41 19.58 -13.39
C PRO A 558 20.97 19.64 -14.85
N THR A 559 20.40 18.54 -15.34
CA THR A 559 19.77 18.42 -16.66
C THR A 559 18.52 17.55 -16.57
N SER A 560 17.71 17.48 -17.62
CA SER A 560 16.56 16.56 -17.72
C SER A 560 16.94 15.06 -17.64
N ARG A 561 18.23 14.75 -17.82
CA ARG A 561 18.75 13.36 -17.78
C ARG A 561 19.24 12.93 -16.41
N TRP A 562 19.58 13.84 -15.54
CA TRP A 562 20.19 13.55 -14.23
C TRP A 562 19.26 13.89 -13.09
N LEU A 563 19.16 12.99 -12.13
CA LEU A 563 18.68 13.28 -10.78
C LEU A 563 19.74 12.78 -9.80
N ILE A 564 20.25 13.70 -8.98
CA ILE A 564 21.27 13.43 -7.97
C ILE A 564 20.70 13.86 -6.62
N ARG A 565 20.76 12.97 -5.63
CA ARG A 565 20.19 13.20 -4.29
C ARG A 565 21.24 12.90 -3.22
N PRO A 566 22.15 13.83 -2.91
CA PRO A 566 22.98 13.76 -1.71
C PRO A 566 22.16 14.14 -0.49
N GLY A 567 22.34 13.40 0.58
CA GLY A 567 21.70 13.68 1.85
C GLY A 567 22.51 13.17 3.04
N VAL A 568 22.22 13.68 4.19
CA VAL A 568 22.80 13.25 5.47
C VAL A 568 21.75 13.26 6.55
N ARG A 569 21.79 12.23 7.39
CA ARG A 569 21.04 12.16 8.64
C ARG A 569 22.03 11.99 9.79
N ALA A 570 21.80 12.69 10.88
CA ALA A 570 22.58 12.55 12.11
C ALA A 570 21.62 12.21 13.26
N ASP A 571 21.94 11.17 14.01
CA ASP A 571 21.15 10.67 15.12
C ASP A 571 21.97 10.62 16.40
N VAL A 572 21.35 10.98 17.53
CA VAL A 572 21.90 10.82 18.86
C VAL A 572 20.91 10.00 19.68
N TYR A 573 21.38 8.92 20.28
CA TYR A 573 20.61 8.00 21.12
C TYR A 573 21.10 8.06 22.57
N TYR A 574 20.17 7.98 23.51
CA TYR A 574 20.44 7.99 24.93
C TYR A 574 19.46 7.06 25.69
N ASP A 575 19.96 6.11 26.49
CA ASP A 575 19.17 5.15 27.26
C ASP A 575 19.24 5.35 28.79
N LYS A 576 19.52 6.59 29.26
CA LYS A 576 19.80 6.99 30.66
C LYS A 576 21.16 6.49 31.19
N THR A 577 21.83 5.57 30.54
CA THR A 577 23.16 5.05 30.93
C THR A 577 24.21 5.32 29.88
N THR A 578 23.87 5.19 28.61
CA THR A 578 24.80 5.21 27.48
C THR A 578 24.31 6.20 26.43
N THR A 579 25.23 6.98 25.87
CA THR A 579 24.96 7.82 24.70
C THR A 579 25.71 7.28 23.51
N LYS A 580 25.04 7.16 22.37
CA LYS A 580 25.62 6.78 21.08
C LYS A 580 25.16 7.77 20.01
N SER A 581 25.98 7.99 19.00
CA SER A 581 25.63 8.86 17.88
C SER A 581 26.11 8.24 16.57
N GLY A 582 25.38 8.55 15.50
CA GLY A 582 25.68 8.12 14.14
C GLY A 582 25.41 9.23 13.13
N ALA A 583 26.12 9.19 12.01
CA ALA A 583 25.85 10.04 10.87
C ALA A 583 25.74 9.18 9.61
N ASP A 584 24.65 9.34 8.88
CA ASP A 584 24.25 8.55 7.70
C ASP A 584 24.34 9.39 6.43
N PRO A 585 25.52 9.59 5.82
CA PRO A 585 25.59 10.15 4.48
C PRO A 585 25.01 9.14 3.47
N ARG A 586 24.20 9.66 2.55
CA ARG A 586 23.53 8.89 1.50
C ARG A 586 23.62 9.65 0.19
N LEU A 587 23.82 8.91 -0.90
CA LEU A 587 23.82 9.46 -2.25
C LEU A 587 23.05 8.50 -3.15
N THR A 588 22.02 9.02 -3.81
CA THR A 588 21.32 8.31 -4.86
C THR A 588 21.38 9.07 -6.18
N MET A 589 21.49 8.36 -7.28
CA MET A 589 21.60 8.95 -8.62
C MET A 589 20.75 8.17 -9.62
N ARG A 590 20.10 8.90 -10.54
CA ARG A 590 19.46 8.34 -11.72
C ARG A 590 19.94 9.08 -12.94
N TYR A 591 20.17 8.32 -14.02
CA TYR A 591 20.61 8.86 -15.29
C TYR A 591 19.76 8.29 -16.43
N LYS A 592 19.10 9.17 -17.18
CA LYS A 592 18.35 8.82 -18.40
C LYS A 592 19.34 8.54 -19.52
N LEU A 593 19.58 7.25 -19.78
CA LEU A 593 20.57 6.81 -20.78
C LEU A 593 20.08 7.10 -22.19
N THR A 594 18.87 6.63 -22.51
CA THR A 594 18.24 6.76 -23.83
C THR A 594 16.74 6.58 -23.71
N THR A 595 16.01 6.90 -24.74
CA THR A 595 14.60 6.55 -24.91
C THR A 595 14.47 5.47 -25.97
N ARG A 596 13.48 4.60 -25.80
CA ARG A 596 13.14 3.55 -26.77
C ARG A 596 11.90 3.97 -27.53
N ASP A 597 11.89 3.74 -28.82
CA ASP A 597 10.67 3.87 -29.61
C ASP A 597 9.78 2.65 -29.33
N LEU A 598 8.71 2.85 -28.59
CA LEU A 598 7.78 1.82 -28.17
C LEU A 598 6.38 2.17 -28.68
N ALA A 599 5.74 1.25 -29.39
CA ALA A 599 4.39 1.46 -29.90
C ALA A 599 3.44 1.85 -28.76
N GLY A 600 2.75 2.99 -28.89
CA GLY A 600 1.79 3.49 -27.91
C GLY A 600 2.38 4.11 -26.63
N VAL A 601 3.68 4.43 -26.62
CA VAL A 601 4.34 5.15 -25.52
C VAL A 601 5.00 6.40 -26.09
N PRO A 602 4.74 7.61 -25.56
CA PRO A 602 5.39 8.82 -26.04
C PRO A 602 6.92 8.71 -25.92
N ALA A 603 7.64 9.14 -26.97
CA ALA A 603 9.10 8.98 -27.02
C ALA A 603 9.85 9.83 -25.98
N ASP A 604 9.24 10.88 -25.48
CA ASP A 604 9.77 11.80 -24.47
C ASP A 604 9.34 11.45 -23.05
N SER A 605 8.41 10.49 -22.87
CA SER A 605 7.95 10.04 -21.57
C SER A 605 9.02 9.30 -20.78
N ASP A 606 8.92 9.33 -19.44
CA ASP A 606 9.79 8.53 -18.57
C ASP A 606 9.51 7.01 -18.72
N ASP A 607 8.33 6.63 -19.20
CA ASP A 607 7.97 5.23 -19.47
C ASP A 607 8.64 4.65 -20.73
N SER A 608 9.13 5.50 -21.65
CA SER A 608 9.95 5.08 -22.80
C SER A 608 11.45 5.08 -22.50
N ALA A 609 11.85 5.62 -21.34
CA ALA A 609 13.24 5.86 -20.99
C ALA A 609 13.93 4.66 -20.36
N VAL A 610 15.15 4.39 -20.77
CA VAL A 610 16.08 3.51 -20.05
C VAL A 610 16.81 4.34 -19.01
N TRP A 611 16.63 3.96 -17.74
CA TRP A 611 17.26 4.62 -16.63
C TRP A 611 18.36 3.76 -16.03
N LEU A 612 19.54 4.33 -15.85
CA LEU A 612 20.55 3.80 -14.94
C LEU A 612 20.34 4.39 -13.56
N LYS A 613 20.52 3.59 -12.52
CA LYS A 613 20.34 3.98 -11.14
C LYS A 613 21.49 3.48 -10.27
N ALA A 614 21.91 4.29 -9.31
CA ALA A 614 22.94 3.94 -8.33
C ALA A 614 22.60 4.52 -6.97
N ALA A 615 22.93 3.79 -5.92
CA ALA A 615 22.82 4.26 -4.54
C ALA A 615 24.02 3.82 -3.73
N VAL A 616 24.46 4.67 -2.82
CA VAL A 616 25.42 4.36 -1.76
C VAL A 616 25.01 5.10 -0.50
N GLY A 617 25.09 4.44 0.64
CA GLY A 617 24.73 5.06 1.91
C GLY A 617 25.22 4.30 3.11
N LEU A 618 25.36 5.04 4.20
CA LEU A 618 25.60 4.54 5.53
C LEU A 618 24.28 4.57 6.31
N TYR A 619 24.02 3.55 7.10
CA TYR A 619 22.79 3.37 7.85
C TYR A 619 23.10 2.87 9.24
N HIS A 620 22.49 3.46 10.26
CA HIS A 620 22.61 3.03 11.65
C HIS A 620 21.25 2.63 12.22
N GLN A 621 21.26 1.70 13.16
CA GLN A 621 20.10 1.40 14.00
C GLN A 621 20.55 1.11 15.44
N PRO A 622 19.70 1.38 16.44
CA PRO A 622 19.93 0.88 17.80
C PRO A 622 19.85 -0.66 17.80
N PRO A 623 20.47 -1.33 18.77
CA PRO A 623 20.35 -2.77 18.92
C PRO A 623 18.90 -3.17 19.12
N ARG A 624 18.44 -4.23 18.43
CA ARG A 624 17.04 -4.68 18.45
C ARG A 624 16.93 -6.18 18.60
N PHE A 625 15.82 -6.63 19.18
CA PHE A 625 15.43 -8.05 19.16
C PHE A 625 15.10 -8.51 17.73
N VAL A 626 15.35 -9.79 17.43
CA VAL A 626 15.14 -10.38 16.09
C VAL A 626 13.69 -10.25 15.62
N LEU A 627 12.75 -10.53 16.52
CA LEU A 627 11.33 -10.35 16.29
C LEU A 627 10.85 -9.21 17.19
N PRO A 628 10.43 -8.08 16.61
CA PRO A 628 9.92 -6.96 17.40
C PRO A 628 8.55 -7.33 17.98
N LEU A 629 8.44 -7.20 19.29
CA LEU A 629 7.17 -7.23 20.00
C LEU A 629 6.85 -5.82 20.51
N PRO A 630 5.58 -5.45 20.67
CA PRO A 630 5.20 -4.17 21.25
C PRO A 630 5.88 -3.93 22.60
N GLY A 631 6.64 -2.82 22.74
CA GLY A 631 7.40 -2.51 23.93
C GLY A 631 8.68 -3.31 24.18
N LEU A 632 9.00 -4.28 23.29
CA LEU A 632 10.18 -5.15 23.39
C LEU A 632 10.96 -5.20 22.07
N ASP A 633 11.15 -4.06 21.47
CA ASP A 633 11.80 -3.97 20.16
C ASP A 633 13.27 -3.58 20.23
N THR A 634 13.71 -2.96 21.30
CA THR A 634 15.05 -2.38 21.46
C THR A 634 15.80 -3.02 22.63
N MET A 635 17.10 -3.15 22.49
CA MET A 635 18.03 -3.59 23.53
C MET A 635 18.86 -2.40 24.07
N PRO A 636 19.49 -2.52 25.25
CA PRO A 636 20.35 -1.46 25.81
C PRO A 636 21.45 -1.01 24.87
N LEU A 637 21.73 0.30 24.80
CA LEU A 637 22.74 0.90 23.95
C LEU A 637 24.18 0.49 24.27
N LYS A 638 24.42 -0.16 25.40
CA LYS A 638 25.72 -0.74 25.75
C LYS A 638 26.21 -1.74 24.69
N TYR A 639 25.30 -2.41 23.97
CA TYR A 639 25.64 -3.32 22.88
C TYR A 639 26.04 -2.61 21.56
N GLY A 640 26.01 -1.27 21.53
CA GLY A 640 26.45 -0.48 20.38
C GLY A 640 25.36 -0.26 19.32
N LEU A 641 25.62 0.67 18.40
CA LEU A 641 24.77 0.84 17.22
C LEU A 641 25.17 -0.19 16.18
N GLN A 642 24.22 -0.81 15.54
CA GLN A 642 24.44 -1.59 14.32
C GLN A 642 24.64 -0.64 13.14
N GLN A 643 25.52 -0.99 12.22
CA GLN A 643 25.86 -0.18 11.07
C GLN A 643 25.84 -1.01 9.78
N SER A 644 25.39 -0.42 8.68
CA SER A 644 25.43 -1.03 7.36
C SER A 644 25.86 -0.02 6.30
N ILE A 645 26.85 -0.37 5.50
CA ILE A 645 27.19 0.34 4.27
C ILE A 645 26.49 -0.38 3.14
N GLN A 646 25.56 0.28 2.45
CA GLN A 646 24.82 -0.30 1.34
C GLN A 646 25.19 0.38 0.04
N THR A 647 25.35 -0.42 -1.01
CA THR A 647 25.53 0.04 -2.38
C THR A 647 24.63 -0.72 -3.33
N SER A 648 24.12 -0.04 -4.34
CA SER A 648 23.40 -0.69 -5.43
C SER A 648 23.66 0.00 -6.77
N LEU A 649 23.59 -0.78 -7.84
CA LEU A 649 23.68 -0.33 -9.22
C LEU A 649 22.67 -1.11 -10.06
N GLY A 650 21.88 -0.43 -10.87
CA GLY A 650 20.86 -1.09 -11.65
C GLY A 650 20.40 -0.32 -12.87
N ALA A 651 19.47 -0.92 -13.59
CA ALA A 651 18.81 -0.34 -14.75
C ALA A 651 17.32 -0.63 -14.71
N GLU A 652 16.53 0.33 -15.16
CA GLU A 652 15.11 0.19 -15.48
C GLU A 652 14.97 0.29 -16.99
N ILE A 653 14.36 -0.73 -17.60
CA ILE A 653 14.31 -0.90 -19.06
C ILE A 653 12.86 -1.15 -19.45
N PRO A 654 12.22 -0.22 -20.16
CA PRO A 654 10.93 -0.49 -20.77
C PRO A 654 11.11 -1.47 -21.93
N LEU A 655 10.42 -2.60 -21.89
CA LEU A 655 10.49 -3.63 -22.92
C LEU A 655 9.44 -3.45 -24.00
N SER A 656 8.24 -3.02 -23.61
CA SER A 656 7.11 -2.69 -24.49
C SER A 656 6.13 -1.78 -23.74
N GLN A 657 5.06 -1.36 -24.40
CA GLN A 657 3.97 -0.62 -23.74
C GLN A 657 3.31 -1.37 -22.54
N TYR A 658 3.52 -2.68 -22.41
CA TYR A 658 2.97 -3.52 -21.37
C TYR A 658 4.01 -4.01 -20.38
N PHE A 659 5.27 -4.14 -20.79
CA PHE A 659 6.32 -4.80 -20.01
C PHE A 659 7.46 -3.85 -19.68
N SER A 660 7.91 -3.89 -18.43
CA SER A 660 9.14 -3.27 -17.97
C SER A 660 10.03 -4.29 -17.25
N ALA A 661 11.33 -4.09 -17.31
CA ALA A 661 12.30 -4.88 -16.56
C ALA A 661 13.15 -3.96 -15.69
N THR A 662 13.42 -4.42 -14.48
CA THR A 662 14.38 -3.80 -13.56
C THR A 662 15.44 -4.86 -13.22
N VAL A 663 16.70 -4.49 -13.33
CA VAL A 663 17.82 -5.34 -12.92
C VAL A 663 18.69 -4.52 -11.98
N GLU A 664 19.02 -5.05 -10.80
CA GLU A 664 19.79 -4.34 -9.77
C GLU A 664 20.77 -5.30 -9.09
N GLY A 665 22.07 -4.96 -9.11
CA GLY A 665 23.08 -5.56 -8.26
C GLY A 665 23.21 -4.77 -6.95
N TYR A 666 23.37 -5.46 -5.83
CA TYR A 666 23.54 -4.83 -4.53
C TYR A 666 24.67 -5.48 -3.72
N PHE A 667 25.24 -4.69 -2.82
CA PHE A 667 26.20 -5.11 -1.82
C PHE A 667 25.94 -4.36 -0.51
N ALA A 668 25.89 -5.09 0.61
CA ALA A 668 25.80 -4.53 1.95
C ALA A 668 26.89 -5.12 2.83
N TYR A 669 27.59 -4.25 3.56
CA TYR A 669 28.58 -4.61 4.57
C TYR A 669 28.11 -4.09 5.93
N MET A 670 28.04 -4.97 6.93
CA MET A 670 27.50 -4.71 8.25
C MET A 670 28.60 -4.89 9.29
N ASP A 671 28.92 -3.80 10.05
CA ASP A 671 29.93 -3.84 11.08
C ASP A 671 29.79 -2.63 12.04
N PRO A 672 29.54 -2.80 13.32
CA PRO A 672 29.14 -4.06 13.91
C PRO A 672 27.70 -4.44 13.55
N THR A 673 27.43 -5.73 13.53
CA THR A 673 26.09 -6.28 13.62
C THR A 673 26.02 -7.13 14.88
N ILE A 674 24.90 -7.04 15.60
CA ILE A 674 24.67 -7.91 16.76
C ILE A 674 24.29 -9.28 16.23
N PHE A 675 24.80 -10.33 16.87
CA PHE A 675 24.37 -11.68 16.60
C PHE A 675 22.88 -11.76 16.91
N ASP A 676 22.08 -12.00 15.89
CA ASP A 676 20.67 -12.23 16.10
C ASP A 676 20.55 -13.41 17.06
N LEU A 677 19.68 -13.26 18.07
CA LEU A 677 19.20 -14.39 18.84
C LEU A 677 18.47 -15.33 17.86
N THR A 678 19.23 -15.99 17.02
CA THR A 678 18.71 -17.10 16.27
C THR A 678 18.46 -18.16 17.31
N VAL A 679 17.22 -18.28 17.63
CA VAL A 679 16.62 -19.53 18.07
C VAL A 679 17.29 -20.56 17.17
N ASN A 680 18.21 -21.35 17.66
CA ASN A 680 18.81 -22.45 16.94
C ASN A 680 17.70 -23.15 16.16
N SER A 681 17.97 -23.66 14.96
CA SER A 681 16.96 -24.43 14.23
C SER A 681 16.38 -25.60 15.05
N GLN A 682 17.06 -26.02 16.10
CA GLN A 682 16.53 -26.91 17.14
C GLN A 682 15.53 -26.22 18.06
N ASP A 683 15.64 -24.91 18.28
CA ASP A 683 14.70 -24.16 19.12
C ASP A 683 13.44 -23.77 18.34
N LEU A 684 13.48 -23.63 16.99
CA LEU A 684 12.29 -23.49 16.14
C LEU A 684 11.44 -24.78 16.09
N ASN A 685 12.06 -25.95 16.27
CA ASN A 685 11.31 -27.21 16.50
C ASN A 685 10.51 -27.18 17.79
N THR A 686 10.92 -26.41 18.74
CA THR A 686 10.26 -26.20 20.02
C THR A 686 9.29 -25.00 19.97
N VAL A 687 9.37 -24.06 19.03
CA VAL A 687 8.36 -23.01 18.80
C VAL A 687 7.03 -23.61 18.31
N GLY A 688 7.07 -24.74 17.60
CA GLY A 688 5.86 -25.53 17.35
C GLY A 688 5.33 -26.32 18.57
N GLN A 689 6.13 -26.49 19.60
CA GLN A 689 5.81 -27.17 20.82
C GLN A 689 6.51 -26.52 22.04
N THR A 690 5.96 -25.47 22.60
CA THR A 690 6.17 -25.05 23.99
C THR A 690 7.37 -24.19 24.41
N THR A 691 8.25 -23.66 23.54
CA THR A 691 9.48 -22.98 24.04
C THR A 691 9.38 -21.45 24.19
N LEU A 692 8.41 -20.79 23.60
CA LEU A 692 8.03 -19.45 24.09
C LEU A 692 7.29 -19.54 25.44
N ILE A 693 6.84 -20.72 25.87
CA ILE A 693 5.88 -20.92 26.96
C ILE A 693 6.38 -21.84 28.07
N ARG A 694 7.37 -22.69 27.83
CA ARG A 694 7.97 -23.57 28.86
C ARG A 694 9.49 -23.61 28.72
N GLY A 695 10.20 -23.08 29.71
CA GLY A 695 11.60 -23.34 29.89
C GLY A 695 11.86 -24.85 30.04
N SER A 696 12.19 -25.50 28.95
CA SER A 696 12.61 -26.92 28.96
C SER A 696 14.13 -26.99 28.84
N THR A 697 14.77 -27.54 29.85
CA THR A 697 16.18 -27.90 29.90
C THR A 697 16.38 -29.25 29.21
N ALA A 698 16.31 -29.29 27.89
CA ALA A 698 16.93 -30.41 27.17
C ALA A 698 18.45 -30.20 27.10
N PRO A 699 19.28 -31.24 27.21
CA PRO A 699 20.72 -31.12 27.08
C PRO A 699 21.09 -30.54 25.71
N GLY A 700 21.71 -29.34 25.69
CA GLY A 700 22.11 -28.62 24.47
C GLY A 700 21.36 -27.29 24.22
N GLN A 701 20.45 -26.87 25.09
CA GLN A 701 19.83 -25.53 25.02
C GLN A 701 20.77 -24.48 25.56
N SER A 702 20.83 -23.32 24.85
CA SER A 702 21.59 -22.15 25.29
C SER A 702 20.99 -21.59 26.57
N THR A 703 21.82 -21.38 27.58
CA THR A 703 21.39 -20.67 28.81
C THR A 703 21.16 -19.19 28.49
N ALA A 704 20.39 -18.46 29.34
CA ALA A 704 20.26 -17.01 29.21
C ALA A 704 21.64 -16.33 29.18
N GLN A 705 22.63 -16.87 29.92
CA GLN A 705 24.01 -16.37 29.93
C GLN A 705 24.73 -16.62 28.59
N ASP A 706 24.51 -17.75 27.91
CA ASP A 706 25.08 -18.00 26.59
C ASP A 706 24.52 -17.03 25.55
N ILE A 707 23.24 -16.68 25.68
CA ILE A 707 22.58 -15.67 24.84
C ILE A 707 23.20 -14.29 25.11
N LEU A 708 23.35 -13.89 26.37
CA LEU A 708 23.98 -12.63 26.74
C LEU A 708 25.43 -12.57 26.29
N ASN A 709 26.21 -13.64 26.42
CA ASN A 709 27.58 -13.71 25.96
C ASN A 709 27.70 -13.57 24.43
N ARG A 710 26.69 -14.03 23.67
CA ARG A 710 26.64 -13.85 22.22
C ARG A 710 26.28 -12.40 21.83
N LEU A 711 25.44 -11.73 22.61
CA LEU A 711 25.12 -10.32 22.42
C LEU A 711 26.32 -9.40 22.64
N ASP A 712 27.24 -9.77 23.53
CA ASP A 712 28.45 -9.01 23.82
C ASP A 712 29.54 -9.14 22.72
N ALA A 713 29.39 -10.07 21.77
CA ALA A 713 30.33 -10.26 20.70
C ALA A 713 29.84 -9.59 19.41
N PRO A 714 30.42 -8.45 18.98
CA PRO A 714 30.08 -7.85 17.70
C PRO A 714 30.52 -8.76 16.55
N HIS A 715 29.67 -8.90 15.55
CA HIS A 715 29.94 -9.68 14.35
C HIS A 715 30.02 -8.78 13.13
N THR A 716 30.77 -9.21 12.14
CA THR A 716 30.80 -8.59 10.81
C THR A 716 29.92 -9.41 9.88
N GLY A 717 29.12 -8.75 9.05
CA GLY A 717 28.25 -9.37 8.07
C GLY A 717 28.44 -8.80 6.67
N ARG A 718 28.10 -9.57 5.66
CA ARG A 718 27.96 -9.08 4.29
C ARG A 718 26.79 -9.75 3.59
N ALA A 719 26.16 -9.01 2.70
CA ALA A 719 25.12 -9.53 1.82
C ALA A 719 25.28 -8.93 0.42
N TYR A 720 25.13 -9.75 -0.62
CA TYR A 720 25.25 -9.29 -2.00
C TYR A 720 24.41 -10.15 -2.93
N GLY A 721 24.01 -9.57 -4.07
CA GLY A 721 23.17 -10.29 -4.99
C GLY A 721 22.80 -9.51 -6.25
N LEU A 722 22.05 -10.19 -7.09
CA LEU A 722 21.46 -9.66 -8.31
C LEU A 722 19.93 -9.88 -8.26
N GLU A 723 19.18 -8.82 -8.45
CA GLU A 723 17.73 -8.80 -8.46
C GLU A 723 17.21 -8.48 -9.85
N THR A 724 16.19 -9.19 -10.28
CA THR A 724 15.51 -8.95 -11.55
C THR A 724 14.01 -8.94 -11.33
N LEU A 725 13.32 -7.94 -11.84
CA LEU A 725 11.86 -7.83 -11.84
C LEU A 725 11.39 -7.55 -13.27
N ILE A 726 10.62 -8.45 -13.84
CA ILE A 726 9.91 -8.23 -15.09
C ILE A 726 8.44 -8.07 -14.76
N ARG A 727 7.88 -6.88 -14.97
CA ARG A 727 6.51 -6.54 -14.60
C ARG A 727 5.67 -6.28 -15.84
N ARG A 728 4.46 -6.83 -15.87
CA ARG A 728 3.42 -6.51 -16.83
C ARG A 728 2.37 -5.64 -16.16
N GLN A 729 2.12 -4.48 -16.72
CA GLN A 729 1.05 -3.57 -16.30
C GLN A 729 -0.33 -4.08 -16.73
N ALA A 730 -1.36 -3.81 -15.93
CA ALA A 730 -2.74 -4.29 -16.14
C ALA A 730 -3.52 -3.55 -17.25
N LYS A 731 -2.92 -3.31 -18.41
CA LYS A 731 -3.59 -2.57 -19.52
C LYS A 731 -4.56 -3.43 -20.35
N SER A 732 -4.64 -4.74 -20.13
CA SER A 732 -5.41 -5.67 -21.00
C SER A 732 -5.91 -6.91 -20.25
N GLY A 733 -6.39 -6.76 -19.02
CA GLY A 733 -6.94 -7.87 -18.22
C GLY A 733 -5.93 -8.90 -17.70
N LEU A 734 -4.72 -8.98 -18.25
CA LEU A 734 -3.62 -9.81 -17.76
C LEU A 734 -2.59 -8.91 -17.07
N TYR A 735 -2.27 -9.19 -15.82
CA TYR A 735 -1.25 -8.49 -15.05
C TYR A 735 -0.36 -9.48 -14.30
N GLY A 736 0.78 -9.02 -13.82
CA GLY A 736 1.66 -9.84 -13.00
C GLY A 736 3.12 -9.49 -13.16
N TRP A 737 3.97 -10.29 -12.53
CA TRP A 737 5.41 -10.14 -12.59
C TRP A 737 6.15 -11.45 -12.38
N LEU A 738 7.38 -11.47 -12.87
CA LEU A 738 8.40 -12.44 -12.53
C LEU A 738 9.49 -11.72 -11.73
N SER A 739 9.74 -12.15 -10.50
CA SER A 739 10.89 -11.71 -9.73
C SER A 739 11.89 -12.86 -9.57
N TYR A 740 13.16 -12.55 -9.74
CA TYR A 740 14.26 -13.47 -9.48
C TYR A 740 15.35 -12.77 -8.69
N THR A 741 15.84 -13.43 -7.66
CA THR A 741 16.98 -12.96 -6.87
C THR A 741 18.01 -14.07 -6.75
N LEU A 742 19.25 -13.74 -7.09
CA LEU A 742 20.44 -14.52 -6.75
C LEU A 742 21.14 -13.78 -5.62
N SER A 743 21.26 -14.39 -4.44
CA SER A 743 21.79 -13.70 -3.27
C SER A 743 22.68 -14.58 -2.40
N ARG A 744 23.50 -13.91 -1.63
CA ARG A 744 24.34 -14.51 -0.61
C ARG A 744 24.39 -13.58 0.61
N SER A 745 24.15 -14.14 1.81
CA SER A 745 24.30 -13.47 3.09
C SER A 745 25.17 -14.28 4.02
N GLU A 746 26.18 -13.65 4.62
CA GLU A 746 27.22 -14.32 5.41
C GLU A 746 27.54 -13.52 6.66
N ARG A 747 28.00 -14.24 7.69
CA ARG A 747 28.57 -13.67 8.91
C ARG A 747 30.00 -14.17 9.10
N TYR A 748 30.88 -13.29 9.55
CA TYR A 748 32.27 -13.66 9.88
C TYR A 748 32.33 -14.24 11.29
N GLN A 749 32.67 -15.51 11.40
CA GLN A 749 32.73 -16.23 12.65
C GLN A 749 33.96 -17.16 12.66
N ASN A 750 34.65 -17.23 13.79
CA ASN A 750 35.76 -18.15 13.98
C ASN A 750 36.82 -18.10 12.87
N GLY A 751 37.08 -16.88 12.33
CA GLY A 751 38.10 -16.72 11.28
C GLY A 751 37.63 -17.02 9.85
N ALA A 752 36.35 -17.33 9.62
CA ALA A 752 35.77 -17.65 8.31
C ALA A 752 34.42 -17.02 8.07
N TRP A 753 34.07 -16.83 6.79
CA TRP A 753 32.74 -16.45 6.39
C TRP A 753 31.84 -17.70 6.35
N ALA A 754 30.74 -17.67 7.11
CA ALA A 754 29.72 -18.71 7.15
C ALA A 754 28.37 -18.17 6.63
N PRO A 755 27.53 -18.99 5.98
CA PRO A 755 26.18 -18.57 5.60
C PRO A 755 25.40 -18.12 6.82
N TYR A 756 24.67 -17.00 6.67
CA TYR A 756 23.77 -16.49 7.70
C TYR A 756 22.46 -17.30 7.70
N ASP A 757 21.81 -17.41 8.85
CA ASP A 757 20.57 -18.21 9.03
C ASP A 757 19.46 -17.90 8.04
N PHE A 758 19.38 -16.68 7.55
CA PHE A 758 18.41 -16.25 6.56
C PHE A 758 18.97 -16.20 5.13
N ASP A 759 20.15 -16.80 4.88
CA ASP A 759 20.71 -16.88 3.53
C ASP A 759 19.87 -17.81 2.63
N ARG A 760 19.42 -17.25 1.50
CA ARG A 760 18.72 -17.96 0.42
C ARG A 760 19.38 -17.63 -0.91
N THR A 761 19.96 -18.62 -1.57
CA THR A 761 20.74 -18.37 -2.78
C THR A 761 19.85 -18.00 -3.97
N HIS A 762 18.73 -18.71 -4.15
CA HIS A 762 17.80 -18.50 -5.25
C HIS A 762 16.40 -18.23 -4.71
N LEU A 763 15.81 -17.14 -5.16
CA LEU A 763 14.43 -16.78 -4.87
C LEU A 763 13.72 -16.49 -6.20
N VAL A 764 12.63 -17.19 -6.46
CA VAL A 764 11.80 -16.99 -7.66
C VAL A 764 10.36 -16.77 -7.23
N ASN A 765 9.72 -15.73 -7.76
CA ASN A 765 8.27 -15.57 -7.66
C ASN A 765 7.72 -15.26 -9.06
N LEU A 766 6.72 -16.01 -9.46
CA LEU A 766 5.92 -15.73 -10.65
C LEU A 766 4.49 -15.48 -10.18
N VAL A 767 3.99 -14.28 -10.41
CA VAL A 767 2.63 -13.86 -10.09
C VAL A 767 1.91 -13.54 -11.39
N GLY A 768 0.73 -14.10 -11.59
CA GLY A 768 -0.12 -13.80 -12.74
C GLY A 768 -1.58 -13.72 -12.34
N GLY A 769 -2.28 -12.72 -12.81
CA GLY A 769 -3.73 -12.57 -12.66
C GLY A 769 -4.38 -12.29 -14.02
N LEU A 770 -5.51 -12.92 -14.25
CA LEU A 770 -6.28 -12.82 -15.48
C LEU A 770 -7.73 -12.48 -15.17
N ARG A 771 -8.19 -11.36 -15.71
CA ARG A 771 -9.59 -10.96 -15.70
C ARG A 771 -10.35 -11.62 -16.83
N LEU A 772 -11.39 -12.31 -16.45
CA LEU A 772 -12.26 -13.06 -17.35
C LEU A 772 -13.61 -12.33 -17.50
N PRO A 773 -14.36 -12.59 -18.60
CA PRO A 773 -15.71 -12.06 -18.77
C PRO A 773 -16.62 -12.38 -17.58
N ARG A 774 -17.66 -11.55 -17.39
CA ARG A 774 -18.65 -11.67 -16.31
C ARG A 774 -18.05 -11.49 -14.89
N ASN A 775 -17.03 -10.63 -14.76
CA ASN A 775 -16.41 -10.24 -13.50
C ASN A 775 -15.82 -11.42 -12.69
N TRP A 776 -15.16 -12.34 -13.37
CA TRP A 776 -14.30 -13.34 -12.77
C TRP A 776 -12.85 -12.89 -12.83
N ASP A 777 -12.14 -13.03 -11.73
CA ASP A 777 -10.70 -12.85 -11.65
C ASP A 777 -10.04 -14.15 -11.18
N VAL A 778 -8.99 -14.58 -11.86
CA VAL A 778 -8.24 -15.79 -11.52
C VAL A 778 -6.77 -15.43 -11.41
N GLY A 779 -6.18 -15.75 -10.28
CA GLY A 779 -4.77 -15.50 -10.01
C GLY A 779 -4.03 -16.79 -9.67
N VAL A 780 -2.75 -16.86 -10.05
CA VAL A 780 -1.82 -17.92 -9.68
C VAL A 780 -0.50 -17.29 -9.25
N ARG A 781 0.06 -17.79 -8.17
CA ARG A 781 1.41 -17.46 -7.73
C ARG A 781 2.21 -18.74 -7.58
N PHE A 782 3.39 -18.76 -8.19
CA PHE A 782 4.41 -19.76 -7.94
C PHE A 782 5.56 -19.10 -7.20
N GLN A 783 6.04 -19.73 -6.12
CA GLN A 783 7.18 -19.31 -5.34
C GLN A 783 8.17 -20.47 -5.21
N TYR A 784 9.45 -20.19 -5.44
CA TYR A 784 10.55 -21.07 -5.13
C TYR A 784 11.59 -20.36 -4.26
N GLN A 785 12.08 -21.02 -3.23
CA GLN A 785 13.20 -20.56 -2.40
C GLN A 785 14.18 -21.71 -2.19
N SER A 786 15.45 -21.46 -2.43
CA SER A 786 16.50 -22.45 -2.11
C SER A 786 16.56 -22.71 -0.60
N GLY A 787 17.07 -23.88 -0.23
CA GLY A 787 17.18 -24.31 1.16
C GLY A 787 17.90 -23.29 2.06
N LYS A 788 17.38 -23.09 3.26
CA LYS A 788 18.02 -22.23 4.29
C LYS A 788 19.20 -22.98 4.94
N PRO A 789 20.19 -22.24 5.45
CA PRO A 789 21.27 -22.84 6.24
C PRO A 789 20.72 -23.52 7.49
N ALA A 790 21.41 -24.55 7.92
CA ALA A 790 21.08 -25.31 9.11
C ALA A 790 22.35 -25.67 9.88
N THR A 791 22.31 -25.40 11.17
CA THR A 791 23.39 -25.78 12.11
C THR A 791 23.32 -27.27 12.37
N THR A 792 24.46 -27.94 12.35
CA THR A 792 24.59 -29.38 12.62
C THR A 792 25.58 -29.62 13.74
N THR A 793 25.78 -30.89 14.11
CA THR A 793 26.84 -31.30 15.05
C THR A 793 28.25 -30.96 14.55
N TYR A 794 28.40 -30.69 13.25
CA TYR A 794 29.69 -30.32 12.65
C TYR A 794 30.00 -28.81 12.67
N GLY A 795 29.02 -27.97 13.09
CA GLY A 795 29.21 -26.56 13.23
C GLY A 795 28.02 -25.71 12.75
N TYR A 796 28.17 -24.39 12.90
CA TYR A 796 27.17 -23.40 12.54
C TYR A 796 26.95 -23.37 11.02
N ASN A 797 25.69 -23.58 10.60
CA ASN A 797 25.23 -23.48 9.22
C ASN A 797 26.03 -24.28 8.18
N THR A 798 26.48 -25.49 8.59
CA THR A 798 27.28 -26.42 7.75
C THR A 798 26.43 -27.26 6.78
N ALA A 799 25.11 -27.25 6.93
CA ALA A 799 24.13 -27.91 6.04
C ALA A 799 23.09 -26.92 5.51
N ARG A 800 22.21 -27.40 4.63
CA ARG A 800 21.04 -26.69 4.16
C ARG A 800 19.82 -27.59 4.16
N THR A 801 18.65 -27.03 4.40
CA THR A 801 17.36 -27.69 4.15
C THR A 801 17.17 -27.87 2.64
N ASN A 802 16.21 -28.67 2.24
CA ASN A 802 15.76 -28.73 0.85
C ASN A 802 15.17 -27.39 0.39
N GLY A 803 15.12 -27.18 -0.92
CA GLY A 803 14.40 -26.06 -1.49
C GLY A 803 12.90 -26.16 -1.18
N TYR A 804 12.24 -25.03 -1.19
CA TYR A 804 10.83 -24.91 -0.90
C TYR A 804 10.09 -24.37 -2.13
N ASP A 805 9.07 -25.10 -2.56
CA ASP A 805 8.17 -24.73 -3.65
C ASP A 805 6.77 -24.49 -3.10
N ARG A 806 6.06 -23.51 -3.65
CA ARG A 806 4.67 -23.22 -3.30
C ARG A 806 3.87 -22.76 -4.51
N VAL A 807 2.66 -23.24 -4.64
CA VAL A 807 1.68 -22.79 -5.61
C VAL A 807 0.46 -22.26 -4.87
N ASP A 808 0.12 -21.00 -5.08
CA ASP A 808 -1.07 -20.38 -4.52
C ASP A 808 -2.06 -20.06 -5.66
N ILE A 809 -3.34 -20.22 -5.39
CA ILE A 809 -4.42 -20.00 -6.37
C ILE A 809 -5.49 -19.13 -5.72
N ARG A 810 -5.95 -18.11 -6.45
CA ARG A 810 -7.06 -17.27 -6.03
C ARG A 810 -8.09 -17.16 -7.15
N VAL A 811 -9.34 -17.22 -6.78
CA VAL A 811 -10.47 -17.01 -7.69
C VAL A 811 -11.43 -16.05 -7.03
N ASP A 812 -11.74 -14.96 -7.70
CA ASP A 812 -12.68 -13.95 -7.26
C ASP A 812 -13.86 -13.90 -8.22
N LYS A 813 -15.06 -13.72 -7.69
CA LYS A 813 -16.30 -13.50 -8.43
C LYS A 813 -16.99 -12.26 -7.90
N ARG A 814 -17.09 -11.23 -8.73
CA ARG A 814 -17.82 -10.00 -8.41
C ARG A 814 -19.23 -10.06 -8.94
N ALA A 815 -20.20 -9.83 -8.08
CA ALA A 815 -21.60 -9.61 -8.40
C ALA A 815 -21.94 -8.13 -8.21
N VAL A 816 -22.54 -7.52 -9.23
CA VAL A 816 -22.89 -6.10 -9.25
C VAL A 816 -24.40 -5.96 -9.04
N TYR A 817 -24.80 -5.29 -7.99
CA TYR A 817 -26.20 -5.00 -7.67
C TYR A 817 -26.48 -3.49 -7.81
N ARG A 818 -27.76 -3.10 -7.84
CA ARG A 818 -28.16 -1.70 -8.06
C ARG A 818 -27.51 -0.67 -7.15
N GLY A 819 -27.16 -1.05 -5.93
CA GLY A 819 -26.61 -0.10 -4.96
C GLY A 819 -25.38 -0.59 -4.22
N TRP A 820 -24.83 -1.75 -4.57
CA TRP A 820 -23.69 -2.32 -3.91
C TRP A 820 -23.00 -3.39 -4.76
N LEU A 821 -21.76 -3.70 -4.41
CA LEU A 821 -20.93 -4.76 -5.00
C LEU A 821 -20.77 -5.89 -3.98
N LEU A 822 -20.82 -7.13 -4.44
CA LEU A 822 -20.48 -8.30 -3.63
C LEU A 822 -19.35 -9.05 -4.33
N ASP A 823 -18.21 -9.13 -3.67
CA ASP A 823 -17.08 -9.96 -4.08
C ASP A 823 -17.10 -11.25 -3.25
N PHE A 824 -17.09 -12.38 -3.90
CA PHE A 824 -16.86 -13.68 -3.31
C PHE A 824 -15.51 -14.19 -3.78
N TYR A 825 -14.65 -14.60 -2.85
CA TYR A 825 -13.32 -15.10 -3.21
C TYR A 825 -12.97 -16.39 -2.49
N VAL A 826 -12.14 -17.18 -3.18
CA VAL A 826 -11.47 -18.37 -2.68
C VAL A 826 -9.98 -18.13 -2.88
N ASP A 827 -9.20 -18.17 -1.81
CA ASP A 827 -7.74 -18.06 -1.84
C ASP A 827 -7.13 -19.30 -1.17
N ILE A 828 -6.31 -20.05 -1.89
CA ILE A 828 -5.71 -21.29 -1.44
C ILE A 828 -4.19 -21.15 -1.47
N MET A 829 -3.60 -21.04 -0.29
CA MET A 829 -2.15 -21.08 -0.14
C MET A 829 -1.66 -22.52 -0.15
N ASN A 830 -0.59 -22.77 -0.88
CA ASN A 830 0.00 -24.10 -1.11
C ASN A 830 -0.99 -25.14 -1.65
N ALA A 831 -1.74 -24.77 -2.69
CA ALA A 831 -2.77 -25.59 -3.33
C ALA A 831 -2.24 -26.94 -3.83
N ALA A 832 -0.96 -27.06 -4.11
CA ALA A 832 -0.31 -28.29 -4.56
C ALA A 832 0.18 -29.19 -3.41
N LEU A 833 -0.05 -28.83 -2.13
CA LEU A 833 0.38 -29.58 -0.93
C LEU A 833 1.88 -29.92 -0.92
N LEU A 834 2.70 -29.04 -1.47
CA LEU A 834 4.16 -29.26 -1.52
C LEU A 834 4.76 -29.20 -0.11
N PRO A 835 5.71 -30.11 0.20
CA PRO A 835 6.31 -30.13 1.52
C PRO A 835 7.31 -28.98 1.72
N GLU A 836 7.37 -28.47 2.93
CA GLU A 836 8.45 -27.58 3.37
C GLU A 836 9.31 -28.29 4.41
N GLU A 837 10.62 -28.34 4.18
CA GLU A 837 11.58 -28.79 5.17
C GLU A 837 11.91 -27.62 6.12
N VAL A 838 11.33 -27.63 7.31
CA VAL A 838 11.54 -26.56 8.32
C VAL A 838 12.88 -26.69 9.02
N THR A 839 13.33 -27.90 9.24
CA THR A 839 14.68 -28.27 9.72
C THR A 839 15.11 -29.53 9.00
N PRO A 840 16.43 -29.85 8.92
CA PRO A 840 16.90 -31.05 8.24
C PRO A 840 16.15 -32.30 8.66
N GLY A 841 15.50 -32.96 7.69
CA GLY A 841 14.73 -34.17 7.89
C GLY A 841 13.29 -33.99 8.39
N VAL A 842 12.87 -32.78 8.77
CA VAL A 842 11.50 -32.48 9.26
C VAL A 842 10.72 -31.74 8.20
N ASN A 843 9.80 -32.45 7.58
CA ASN A 843 8.92 -31.88 6.56
C ASN A 843 7.52 -31.61 7.11
N ILE A 844 6.99 -30.43 6.86
CA ILE A 844 5.58 -30.11 7.07
C ILE A 844 4.85 -30.03 5.73
N ARG A 845 3.60 -30.44 5.71
CA ARG A 845 2.68 -30.26 4.58
C ARG A 845 1.45 -29.54 5.10
N TYR A 846 1.06 -28.50 4.43
CA TYR A 846 -0.14 -27.75 4.79
C TYR A 846 -0.80 -27.21 3.53
N VAL A 847 -2.08 -26.98 3.62
CA VAL A 847 -2.88 -26.19 2.69
C VAL A 847 -3.73 -25.25 3.52
N LEU A 848 -3.79 -23.99 3.17
CA LEU A 848 -4.61 -23.00 3.85
C LEU A 848 -5.64 -22.44 2.86
N PRO A 849 -6.84 -23.00 2.83
CA PRO A 849 -7.94 -22.41 2.08
C PRO A 849 -8.57 -21.27 2.88
N THR A 850 -8.91 -20.19 2.21
CA THR A 850 -9.72 -19.10 2.76
C THR A 850 -10.87 -18.82 1.82
N LEU A 851 -12.07 -18.78 2.37
CA LEU A 851 -13.29 -18.37 1.71
C LEU A 851 -13.69 -17.02 2.29
N GLY A 852 -13.99 -16.04 1.46
CA GLY A 852 -14.39 -14.73 1.95
C GLY A 852 -15.46 -14.07 1.09
N LEU A 853 -16.17 -13.17 1.75
CA LEU A 853 -17.18 -12.29 1.19
C LEU A 853 -16.80 -10.86 1.48
N ARG A 854 -17.03 -9.99 0.52
CA ARG A 854 -16.83 -8.56 0.67
C ARG A 854 -17.97 -7.80 0.02
N ALA A 855 -18.57 -6.90 0.77
CA ALA A 855 -19.68 -6.05 0.30
C ALA A 855 -19.29 -4.58 0.34
N ARG A 856 -19.54 -3.86 -0.76
CA ARG A 856 -19.28 -2.41 -0.89
C ARG A 856 -20.55 -1.65 -1.23
N PHE A 857 -20.75 -0.53 -0.55
CA PHE A 857 -21.93 0.33 -0.67
C PHE A 857 -21.55 1.77 -0.98
#